data_b4d1d8d3c7e7ccc5ffdb165ec7668e73
#
_entry.id   b4d1d8d3c7e7ccc5ffdb165ec7668e73
#
_cell.length_a   1.000
_cell.length_b   1.000
_cell.length_c   1.000
_cell.angle_alpha   90.00
_cell.angle_beta   90.00
_cell.angle_gamma   90.00
#
_symmetry.space_group_name_H-M   'P 1'
#
loop_
_entity.id
_entity.type
_entity.pdbx_description
1 polymer ?
#
loop_
_entity_poly.entity_id
_entity_poly.type
_entity_poly.pdbx_seq_one_letter_code
_entity_poly.pdbx_strand_id
1 'polypeptide(L)'
;MRAYLLSILSVFLLMGTTMAQKTYVGPETCLQCHTGAIASDKTSWRGTLHANGYSAVLDSTFTMVTEKGVVADANQNGVDDFIDGLDFNTITSAFDKYKPNAPILGYSDATGYTITMGAMTSRVYLTYGGSGSWKQRFALKLNTSEGETKDVYISPIQFNEKTFEYVVYHGSDWYDANNLPIYSTANSTLSDAAGNSRSLAKGCSGCHATGLTLDQTTNGEWVAHPAGVDNEALYAGNPSYFDLDGNGTLDQINTGCETCHGPGSEHASTMDTLKIINPAKLTVEQANNMCGMCHSRGVSKPNGTFHFAYNDDAMTSWTPGDFVDDFYADHGGYWGDNNDSTEFRSSKQHHQQWRDYTQNIMEHSPFEPVACYDCHDPHGSTHEHMTVEEVEEEGADGNPIIIPTDVDNNTLCLSCHATHGDFANVTKEMVADYATNVTAIGTVVSGHTHHAYDPEGTAASRCTKCHMPKVAKSAVDYDIHSHSFEPIPPQKTILYSMPNACAVSCHRKTGYPDFNIAGMAADNISDWTEATDVALADTLMHYYGPNGIWWQYSVTALSVAGEGMPTQFQLSQNYPNPFNPATSIRFNIPQATHVTLTIFDITGQKVKTLLDHEMIPAGTRVVKFQPYKLASGVYFYRLETDKFVSSKKMTFLK
;
A
#
# COMPACT_ATOMS: atom_id res chain seq x y z
N MET A 1 24.37 15.89 80.91
CA MET A 1 25.02 15.02 79.93
C MET A 1 24.29 15.21 78.59
N ARG A 2 24.92 15.95 77.70
CA ARG A 2 24.37 16.25 76.38
C ARG A 2 24.97 15.25 75.37
N ALA A 3 24.13 14.47 74.70
CA ALA A 3 24.53 13.59 73.63
C ALA A 3 24.49 14.38 72.31
N TYR A 4 25.61 14.42 71.63
CA TYR A 4 25.69 14.97 70.27
C TYR A 4 25.29 13.89 69.28
N LEU A 5 24.21 14.14 68.49
CA LEU A 5 23.89 13.38 67.31
C LEU A 5 24.68 13.96 66.10
N LEU A 6 25.58 13.17 65.58
CA LEU A 6 26.20 13.44 64.30
C LEU A 6 25.24 12.97 63.16
N SER A 7 24.72 13.92 62.39
CA SER A 7 23.99 13.64 61.20
C SER A 7 25.01 13.46 60.06
N ILE A 8 25.18 12.23 59.55
CA ILE A 8 25.92 11.95 58.34
C ILE A 8 24.93 12.18 57.17
N LEU A 9 25.15 13.27 56.44
CA LEU A 9 24.45 13.59 55.21
C LEU A 9 25.12 12.79 54.08
N SER A 10 24.56 11.64 53.70
CA SER A 10 25.00 10.88 52.54
C SER A 10 24.49 11.58 51.29
N VAL A 11 25.37 12.29 50.62
CA VAL A 11 25.11 12.80 49.27
C VAL A 11 25.21 11.61 48.32
N PHE A 12 24.08 11.04 47.93
CA PHE A 12 24.01 10.16 46.78
C PHE A 12 24.21 11.01 45.51
N LEU A 13 25.42 10.98 44.97
CA LEU A 13 25.64 11.38 43.58
C LEU A 13 24.92 10.35 42.71
N LEU A 14 23.72 10.67 42.26
CA LEU A 14 23.12 10.02 41.10
C LEU A 14 23.99 10.41 39.90
N MET A 15 24.99 9.59 39.55
CA MET A 15 25.50 9.55 38.21
C MET A 15 24.37 8.95 37.35
N GLY A 16 23.50 9.80 36.86
CA GLY A 16 22.65 9.48 35.72
C GLY A 16 23.61 9.21 34.58
N THR A 17 23.82 7.94 34.26
CA THR A 17 24.28 7.59 32.91
C THR A 17 23.18 8.07 32.00
N THR A 18 23.35 9.25 31.41
CA THR A 18 22.59 9.62 30.22
C THR A 18 22.94 8.56 29.19
N MET A 19 22.06 7.59 29.00
CA MET A 19 22.14 6.74 27.83
C MET A 19 22.20 7.70 26.66
N ALA A 20 23.24 7.65 25.87
CA ALA A 20 23.32 8.45 24.67
C ALA A 20 22.07 8.12 23.85
N GLN A 21 21.28 9.14 23.56
CA GLN A 21 20.08 8.95 22.75
C GLN A 21 20.53 8.43 21.40
N LYS A 22 19.93 7.33 20.92
CA LYS A 22 20.19 6.82 19.57
C LYS A 22 19.87 7.91 18.57
N THR A 23 20.79 8.17 17.66
CA THR A 23 20.61 9.16 16.58
C THR A 23 20.67 8.48 15.23
N TYR A 24 20.13 9.15 14.24
CA TYR A 24 20.18 8.74 12.85
C TYR A 24 21.56 9.05 12.26
N VAL A 25 22.04 8.20 11.35
CA VAL A 25 23.37 8.34 10.72
C VAL A 25 23.29 8.53 9.21
N GLY A 26 22.19 8.08 8.60
CA GLY A 26 21.95 8.14 7.17
C GLY A 26 22.43 6.91 6.41
N PRO A 27 21.77 6.62 5.27
CA PRO A 27 21.98 5.38 4.52
C PRO A 27 23.39 5.21 3.98
N GLU A 28 24.08 6.28 3.58
CA GLU A 28 25.47 6.15 3.07
C GLU A 28 26.45 5.66 4.14
N THR A 29 26.20 5.96 5.40
CA THR A 29 26.97 5.40 6.52
C THR A 29 26.73 3.89 6.66
N CYS A 30 25.50 3.44 6.52
CA CYS A 30 25.14 2.01 6.54
C CYS A 30 25.83 1.26 5.38
N LEU A 31 25.80 1.84 4.18
CA LEU A 31 26.33 1.23 2.95
C LEU A 31 27.86 1.13 2.92
N GLN A 32 28.60 1.74 3.85
CA GLN A 32 30.05 1.50 3.99
C GLN A 32 30.36 0.07 4.45
N CYS A 33 29.47 -0.56 5.20
CA CYS A 33 29.64 -1.93 5.71
C CYS A 33 28.68 -2.91 5.03
N HIS A 34 27.46 -2.51 4.74
CA HIS A 34 26.46 -3.32 4.04
C HIS A 34 26.67 -3.23 2.52
N THR A 35 27.60 -4.05 2.02
CA THR A 35 27.95 -4.12 0.60
C THR A 35 27.23 -5.29 -0.10
N GLY A 36 27.30 -5.38 -1.42
CA GLY A 36 26.62 -6.42 -2.20
C GLY A 36 25.30 -5.94 -2.79
N ALA A 37 24.29 -6.78 -2.85
CA ALA A 37 22.99 -6.47 -3.48
C ALA A 37 22.29 -5.23 -2.89
N ILE A 38 22.54 -4.90 -1.63
CA ILE A 38 21.99 -3.71 -0.97
C ILE A 38 22.69 -2.41 -1.45
N ALA A 39 23.95 -2.49 -1.90
CA ALA A 39 24.80 -1.33 -2.16
C ALA A 39 25.11 -1.05 -3.63
N SER A 40 24.87 -2.04 -4.52
CA SER A 40 25.46 -2.04 -5.86
C SER A 40 24.54 -1.64 -6.95
N ASP A 41 24.25 -0.62 -7.46
CA ASP A 41 23.57 -0.23 -8.70
C ASP A 41 22.04 -0.05 -8.66
N LYS A 42 21.42 -0.03 -9.84
CA LYS A 42 19.99 0.25 -10.05
C LYS A 42 19.03 -0.82 -9.47
N THR A 43 19.54 -1.99 -9.13
CA THR A 43 18.76 -3.09 -8.54
C THR A 43 18.82 -3.09 -7.02
N SER A 44 19.64 -2.18 -6.45
CA SER A 44 19.77 -1.97 -5.01
C SER A 44 18.74 -0.96 -4.49
N TRP A 45 18.68 -0.82 -3.15
CA TRP A 45 17.84 0.20 -2.51
C TRP A 45 18.00 1.61 -3.12
N ARG A 46 19.21 2.02 -3.51
CA ARG A 46 19.45 3.33 -4.18
C ARG A 46 18.64 3.52 -5.45
N GLY A 47 18.33 2.43 -6.16
CA GLY A 47 17.52 2.43 -7.35
C GLY A 47 16.01 2.44 -7.10
N THR A 48 15.53 2.35 -5.88
CA THR A 48 14.11 2.26 -5.57
C THR A 48 13.44 3.63 -5.44
N LEU A 49 12.12 3.66 -5.56
CA LEU A 49 11.32 4.85 -5.24
C LEU A 49 11.37 5.21 -3.75
N HIS A 50 11.67 4.27 -2.87
CA HIS A 50 11.91 4.55 -1.47
C HIS A 50 13.08 5.53 -1.29
N ALA A 51 14.17 5.32 -2.02
CA ALA A 51 15.34 6.19 -1.97
C ALA A 51 15.19 7.52 -2.73
N ASN A 52 14.28 7.59 -3.72
CA ASN A 52 14.25 8.67 -4.71
C ASN A 52 12.87 9.34 -4.88
N GLY A 53 11.99 9.25 -3.91
CA GLY A 53 10.64 9.84 -4.00
C GLY A 53 10.63 11.37 -4.09
N TYR A 54 11.59 12.04 -3.46
CA TYR A 54 11.84 13.48 -3.54
C TYR A 54 13.22 13.78 -4.11
N SER A 55 13.32 14.82 -4.90
CA SER A 55 14.59 15.31 -5.41
C SER A 55 14.64 16.82 -5.42
N ALA A 56 15.78 17.41 -5.00
CA ALA A 56 16.03 18.83 -5.14
C ALA A 56 16.12 19.22 -6.61
N VAL A 57 15.72 20.43 -6.91
CA VAL A 57 15.96 21.06 -8.21
C VAL A 57 17.24 21.90 -8.09
N LEU A 58 18.36 21.41 -8.63
CA LEU A 58 19.68 21.99 -8.37
C LEU A 58 20.09 23.07 -9.40
N ASP A 59 20.02 22.79 -10.70
CA ASP A 59 20.41 23.72 -11.77
C ASP A 59 19.92 23.26 -13.17
N SER A 60 20.32 23.99 -14.23
CA SER A 60 19.95 23.69 -15.62
C SER A 60 20.54 22.42 -16.21
N THR A 61 21.57 21.87 -15.58
CA THR A 61 22.14 20.56 -15.96
C THR A 61 21.38 19.44 -15.28
N PHE A 62 20.58 19.78 -14.32
CA PHE A 62 19.67 18.93 -13.62
C PHE A 62 18.40 18.78 -14.47
N THR A 63 18.41 17.87 -15.39
CA THR A 63 17.18 17.24 -15.83
C THR A 63 16.50 16.74 -14.57
N MET A 64 15.26 17.13 -14.33
CA MET A 64 14.47 16.67 -13.20
C MET A 64 14.53 15.16 -13.20
N VAL A 65 15.50 14.60 -12.46
CA VAL A 65 15.86 13.20 -12.56
C VAL A 65 14.78 12.41 -11.89
N THR A 66 13.95 11.89 -12.75
CA THR A 66 13.43 10.60 -12.45
C THR A 66 14.56 9.61 -12.75
N GLU A 67 14.69 8.61 -11.96
CA GLU A 67 15.61 7.49 -12.15
C GLU A 67 15.58 6.89 -13.54
N LYS A 68 14.51 7.10 -14.30
CA LYS A 68 14.31 6.65 -15.69
C LYS A 68 14.51 7.74 -16.73
N GLY A 69 15.01 8.92 -16.34
CA GLY A 69 15.35 9.99 -17.28
C GLY A 69 14.16 10.62 -17.99
N VAL A 70 12.94 10.44 -17.46
CA VAL A 70 11.77 11.13 -18.03
C VAL A 70 11.71 12.52 -17.43
N VAL A 71 11.90 13.48 -18.27
CA VAL A 71 11.72 14.89 -18.00
C VAL A 71 10.26 15.24 -18.26
N ALA A 72 9.73 16.24 -17.59
CA ALA A 72 8.45 16.82 -17.95
C ALA A 72 8.57 17.44 -19.37
N ASP A 73 8.18 16.68 -20.35
CA ASP A 73 8.32 16.98 -21.79
C ASP A 73 7.03 16.54 -22.50
N ALA A 74 6.02 17.40 -22.45
CA ALA A 74 4.70 17.11 -23.01
C ALA A 74 4.70 17.10 -24.55
N ASN A 75 5.62 17.84 -25.16
CA ASN A 75 5.74 17.90 -26.60
C ASN A 75 6.70 16.85 -27.17
N GLN A 76 7.39 16.09 -26.31
CA GLN A 76 8.31 15.00 -26.63
C GLN A 76 9.46 15.42 -27.57
N ASN A 77 9.98 16.63 -27.37
CA ASN A 77 11.07 17.17 -28.17
C ASN A 77 12.46 16.89 -27.57
N GLY A 78 12.50 16.28 -26.39
CA GLY A 78 13.73 15.95 -25.67
C GLY A 78 14.26 17.09 -24.81
N VAL A 79 13.53 18.18 -24.64
CA VAL A 79 13.85 19.33 -23.81
C VAL A 79 12.81 19.46 -22.71
N ASP A 80 13.25 19.76 -21.49
CA ASP A 80 12.38 20.01 -20.35
C ASP A 80 11.44 21.19 -20.63
N ASP A 81 10.14 21.02 -20.43
CA ASP A 81 9.11 22.06 -20.66
C ASP A 81 9.35 23.33 -19.85
N PHE A 82 10.06 23.28 -18.74
CA PHE A 82 10.48 24.48 -17.99
C PHE A 82 11.56 25.25 -18.74
N ILE A 83 12.48 24.55 -19.42
CA ILE A 83 13.52 25.17 -20.26
C ILE A 83 12.88 25.74 -21.53
N ASP A 84 11.94 25.04 -22.12
CA ASP A 84 11.14 25.55 -23.24
C ASP A 84 10.25 26.74 -22.87
N GLY A 85 9.96 26.94 -21.60
CA GLY A 85 9.09 28.03 -21.12
C GLY A 85 7.63 27.81 -21.48
N LEU A 86 7.10 26.58 -21.27
CA LEU A 86 5.74 26.21 -21.66
C LEU A 86 4.69 27.12 -21.03
N ASP A 87 3.89 27.79 -21.87
CA ASP A 87 2.84 28.73 -21.47
C ASP A 87 1.45 28.15 -21.71
N PHE A 88 0.78 27.74 -20.65
CA PHE A 88 -0.58 27.16 -20.71
C PHE A 88 -1.65 28.19 -21.10
N ASN A 89 -1.35 29.50 -21.12
CA ASN A 89 -2.27 30.51 -21.64
C ASN A 89 -2.37 30.48 -23.16
N THR A 90 -1.36 29.95 -23.84
CA THR A 90 -1.27 29.91 -25.30
C THR A 90 -1.68 28.58 -25.92
N ILE A 91 -1.74 27.53 -25.11
CA ILE A 91 -2.11 26.19 -25.56
C ILE A 91 -3.43 25.72 -24.94
N THR A 92 -4.17 24.85 -25.65
CA THR A 92 -5.34 24.17 -25.09
C THR A 92 -4.86 23.10 -24.13
N SER A 93 -5.35 23.15 -22.89
CA SER A 93 -4.93 22.25 -21.83
C SER A 93 -5.99 22.11 -20.73
N ALA A 94 -5.72 21.28 -19.74
CA ALA A 94 -6.52 21.19 -18.52
C ALA A 94 -6.61 22.53 -17.75
N PHE A 95 -5.72 23.49 -18.04
CA PHE A 95 -5.67 24.81 -17.42
C PHE A 95 -6.49 25.90 -18.16
N ASP A 96 -7.21 25.57 -19.22
CA ASP A 96 -8.02 26.53 -19.99
C ASP A 96 -8.99 27.34 -19.13
N LYS A 97 -9.53 26.74 -18.09
CA LYS A 97 -10.41 27.38 -17.09
C LYS A 97 -9.74 28.57 -16.41
N TYR A 98 -8.42 28.54 -16.24
CA TYR A 98 -7.67 29.55 -15.46
C TYR A 98 -7.06 30.65 -16.29
N LYS A 99 -7.24 30.64 -17.62
CA LYS A 99 -6.75 31.71 -18.50
C LYS A 99 -7.41 33.05 -18.17
N PRO A 100 -6.67 34.19 -18.22
CA PRO A 100 -5.27 34.34 -18.64
C PRO A 100 -4.24 34.13 -17.50
N ASN A 101 -4.60 33.53 -16.39
CA ASN A 101 -3.74 33.28 -15.24
C ASN A 101 -3.29 31.80 -15.15
N ALA A 102 -3.41 31.03 -16.25
CA ALA A 102 -2.91 29.69 -16.31
C ALA A 102 -1.38 29.66 -16.11
N PRO A 103 -0.81 28.53 -15.63
CA PRO A 103 0.60 28.46 -15.34
C PRO A 103 1.48 28.77 -16.56
N ILE A 104 2.67 29.32 -16.29
CA ILE A 104 3.79 29.45 -17.22
C ILE A 104 4.98 28.79 -16.52
N LEU A 105 5.59 27.80 -17.17
CA LEU A 105 6.82 27.18 -16.72
C LEU A 105 8.00 28.03 -17.19
N GLY A 106 9.06 28.09 -16.41
CA GLY A 106 10.23 28.86 -16.81
C GLY A 106 11.48 28.44 -16.07
N TYR A 107 12.61 28.70 -16.70
CA TYR A 107 13.93 28.53 -16.14
C TYR A 107 14.85 29.70 -16.49
N SER A 108 15.69 30.12 -15.55
CA SER A 108 16.86 30.95 -15.81
C SER A 108 17.95 30.66 -14.79
N ASP A 109 19.21 30.92 -15.17
CA ASP A 109 20.35 30.76 -14.26
C ASP A 109 20.25 31.63 -12.99
N ALA A 110 19.50 32.72 -13.06
CA ALA A 110 19.31 33.63 -11.94
C ALA A 110 18.19 33.21 -10.97
N THR A 111 17.17 32.53 -11.46
CA THR A 111 15.97 32.22 -10.67
C THR A 111 15.79 30.73 -10.44
N GLY A 112 16.49 29.89 -11.20
CA GLY A 112 16.20 28.46 -11.28
C GLY A 112 14.85 28.20 -11.96
N TYR A 113 14.27 27.06 -11.68
CA TYR A 113 12.97 26.63 -12.18
C TYR A 113 11.84 27.39 -11.48
N THR A 114 10.90 27.92 -12.25
CA THR A 114 9.80 28.74 -11.74
C THR A 114 8.45 28.33 -12.33
N ILE A 115 7.39 28.53 -11.55
CA ILE A 115 6.01 28.49 -12.01
C ILE A 115 5.39 29.87 -11.76
N THR A 116 4.90 30.49 -12.83
CA THR A 116 4.21 31.79 -12.78
C THR A 116 2.72 31.60 -13.04
N MET A 117 1.87 32.16 -12.20
CA MET A 117 0.41 32.17 -12.33
C MET A 117 -0.08 33.60 -12.11
N GLY A 118 -0.45 34.29 -13.17
CA GLY A 118 -0.80 35.71 -13.08
C GLY A 118 0.31 36.53 -12.44
N ALA A 119 0.04 37.16 -11.29
CA ALA A 119 1.02 37.98 -10.54
C ALA A 119 1.89 37.14 -9.57
N MET A 120 1.62 35.86 -9.39
CA MET A 120 2.39 34.97 -8.54
C MET A 120 3.55 34.33 -9.35
N THR A 121 4.77 34.49 -8.89
CA THR A 121 5.92 33.70 -9.38
C THR A 121 6.60 33.05 -8.21
N SER A 122 6.71 31.73 -8.24
CA SER A 122 7.34 30.95 -7.19
C SER A 122 8.40 30.03 -7.77
N ARG A 123 9.47 29.85 -7.01
CA ARG A 123 10.53 28.92 -7.35
C ARG A 123 10.08 27.48 -7.07
N VAL A 124 10.36 26.58 -8.00
CA VAL A 124 10.28 25.13 -7.74
C VAL A 124 11.44 24.75 -6.83
N TYR A 125 11.12 24.27 -5.65
CA TYR A 125 12.11 23.94 -4.63
C TYR A 125 12.53 22.48 -4.72
N LEU A 126 11.57 21.58 -4.95
CA LEU A 126 11.81 20.16 -5.14
C LEU A 126 10.80 19.56 -6.12
N THR A 127 11.16 18.41 -6.68
CA THR A 127 10.26 17.53 -7.41
C THR A 127 9.82 16.37 -6.53
N TYR A 128 8.67 15.81 -6.84
CA TYR A 128 8.04 14.74 -6.09
C TYR A 128 7.45 13.70 -7.03
N GLY A 129 7.85 12.45 -6.85
CA GLY A 129 7.51 11.37 -7.76
C GLY A 129 8.36 11.37 -9.03
N GLY A 130 7.86 10.77 -10.10
CA GLY A 130 8.58 10.76 -11.36
C GLY A 130 9.43 9.51 -11.54
N SER A 131 8.79 8.35 -11.72
CA SER A 131 9.47 7.06 -11.96
C SER A 131 9.43 6.60 -13.41
N GLY A 132 8.94 7.43 -14.31
CA GLY A 132 8.64 7.06 -15.70
C GLY A 132 7.34 6.28 -15.87
N SER A 133 6.60 6.03 -14.79
CA SER A 133 5.35 5.27 -14.83
C SER A 133 4.20 5.92 -14.06
N TRP A 134 4.47 6.99 -13.32
CA TRP A 134 3.52 7.59 -12.39
C TRP A 134 3.21 9.05 -12.72
N LYS A 135 3.43 9.91 -11.74
CA LYS A 135 3.19 11.34 -11.79
C LYS A 135 4.39 12.07 -11.24
N GLN A 136 4.77 13.14 -11.91
CA GLN A 136 5.72 14.10 -11.38
C GLN A 136 4.97 15.33 -10.88
N ARG A 137 5.32 15.80 -9.71
CA ARG A 137 4.79 17.01 -9.09
C ARG A 137 5.94 17.95 -8.76
N PHE A 138 5.59 19.22 -8.62
CA PHE A 138 6.52 20.31 -8.36
C PHE A 138 6.08 20.99 -7.07
N ALA A 139 7.00 21.15 -6.14
CA ALA A 139 6.71 21.79 -4.88
C ALA A 139 7.39 23.17 -4.82
N LEU A 140 6.65 24.16 -4.34
CA LEU A 140 6.97 25.57 -4.39
C LEU A 140 7.22 26.12 -3.00
N LYS A 141 8.21 26.99 -2.85
CA LYS A 141 8.22 27.98 -1.78
C LYS A 141 7.46 29.22 -2.28
N LEU A 142 6.50 29.69 -1.49
CA LEU A 142 5.64 30.79 -1.88
C LEU A 142 6.25 32.13 -1.47
N ASN A 143 6.22 33.10 -2.37
CA ASN A 143 6.60 34.48 -2.08
C ASN A 143 5.37 35.26 -1.60
N THR A 144 5.39 35.73 -0.37
CA THR A 144 4.34 36.52 0.24
C THR A 144 4.79 37.96 0.47
N SER A 145 3.88 38.83 0.90
CA SER A 145 4.21 40.20 1.31
C SER A 145 5.18 40.29 2.51
N GLU A 146 5.31 39.20 3.26
CA GLU A 146 6.14 39.09 4.47
C GLU A 146 7.43 38.30 4.24
N GLY A 147 7.63 37.75 3.04
CA GLY A 147 8.80 36.96 2.64
C GLY A 147 8.44 35.60 2.06
N GLU A 148 9.46 34.79 1.83
CA GLU A 148 9.32 33.42 1.35
C GLU A 148 8.88 32.48 2.49
N THR A 149 8.00 31.52 2.18
CA THR A 149 7.55 30.51 3.14
C THR A 149 8.67 29.58 3.56
N LYS A 150 8.60 29.08 4.79
CA LYS A 150 9.49 28.00 5.26
C LYS A 150 9.00 26.64 4.76
N ASP A 151 7.68 26.38 4.84
CA ASP A 151 7.06 25.19 4.28
C ASP A 151 7.11 25.21 2.75
N VAL A 152 6.93 24.05 2.16
CA VAL A 152 6.90 23.82 0.72
C VAL A 152 5.51 23.32 0.34
N TYR A 153 4.97 23.78 -0.79
CA TYR A 153 3.59 23.52 -1.19
C TYR A 153 3.53 22.85 -2.55
N ILE A 154 2.80 21.74 -2.64
CA ILE A 154 2.63 21.01 -3.91
C ILE A 154 1.83 21.88 -4.87
N SER A 155 2.43 22.22 -6.02
CA SER A 155 1.87 23.10 -7.04
C SER A 155 0.56 22.57 -7.64
N PRO A 156 -0.23 23.42 -8.32
CA PRO A 156 -1.43 22.97 -9.04
C PRO A 156 -1.13 22.19 -10.31
N ILE A 157 0.14 21.98 -10.63
CA ILE A 157 0.59 21.29 -11.85
C ILE A 157 1.08 19.90 -11.48
N GLN A 158 0.60 18.92 -12.22
CA GLN A 158 1.07 17.56 -12.17
C GLN A 158 1.31 17.05 -13.59
N PHE A 159 2.48 16.53 -13.87
CA PHE A 159 2.80 15.86 -15.12
C PHE A 159 2.53 14.36 -14.99
N ASN A 160 1.73 13.82 -15.90
CA ASN A 160 1.44 12.40 -15.97
C ASN A 160 2.42 11.73 -16.94
N GLU A 161 3.33 10.93 -16.43
CA GLU A 161 4.39 10.29 -17.21
C GLU A 161 3.91 9.13 -18.09
N LYS A 162 2.69 8.63 -17.85
CA LYS A 162 2.07 7.61 -18.72
C LYS A 162 1.42 8.21 -19.96
N THR A 163 0.77 9.36 -19.81
CA THR A 163 0.04 10.01 -20.89
C THR A 163 0.81 11.17 -21.51
N PHE A 164 1.93 11.57 -20.92
CA PHE A 164 2.73 12.74 -21.30
C PHE A 164 1.90 14.04 -21.33
N GLU A 165 1.01 14.18 -20.34
CA GLU A 165 0.10 15.31 -20.26
C GLU A 165 0.18 15.98 -18.89
N TYR A 166 0.01 17.30 -18.88
CA TYR A 166 -0.20 18.02 -17.65
C TYR A 166 -1.66 17.97 -17.21
N VAL A 167 -1.88 17.80 -15.93
CA VAL A 167 -3.19 17.83 -15.31
C VAL A 167 -3.23 18.80 -14.15
N VAL A 168 -4.41 19.38 -13.88
CA VAL A 168 -4.62 20.22 -12.71
C VAL A 168 -4.65 19.36 -11.46
N TYR A 169 -3.88 19.77 -10.45
CA TYR A 169 -3.87 19.16 -9.14
C TYR A 169 -4.42 20.13 -8.09
N HIS A 170 -5.64 19.86 -7.60
CA HIS A 170 -6.30 20.69 -6.59
C HIS A 170 -6.31 22.20 -6.88
N GLY A 171 -6.74 22.58 -8.07
CA GLY A 171 -6.70 23.97 -8.54
C GLY A 171 -7.45 24.96 -7.64
N SER A 172 -8.47 24.52 -6.89
CA SER A 172 -9.20 25.37 -5.91
C SER A 172 -8.35 25.83 -4.72
N ASP A 173 -7.22 25.20 -4.46
CA ASP A 173 -6.30 25.62 -3.40
C ASP A 173 -5.33 26.71 -3.88
N TRP A 174 -5.33 27.00 -5.19
CA TRP A 174 -4.43 27.91 -5.87
C TRP A 174 -5.13 29.10 -6.56
N TYR A 175 -6.39 28.90 -6.94
CA TYR A 175 -7.20 29.89 -7.64
C TYR A 175 -8.53 30.09 -6.90
N ASP A 176 -8.93 31.35 -6.79
CA ASP A 176 -10.20 31.73 -6.19
C ASP A 176 -11.42 31.42 -7.10
N ALA A 177 -12.61 31.78 -6.65
CA ALA A 177 -13.85 31.59 -7.41
C ALA A 177 -13.89 32.31 -8.75
N ASN A 178 -13.05 33.33 -8.94
CA ASN A 178 -12.91 34.11 -10.18
C ASN A 178 -11.74 33.63 -11.05
N ASN A 179 -11.12 32.50 -10.68
CA ASN A 179 -9.91 31.93 -11.31
C ASN A 179 -8.69 32.88 -11.24
N LEU A 180 -8.60 33.69 -10.19
CA LEU A 180 -7.41 34.51 -9.90
C LEU A 180 -6.51 33.74 -8.91
N PRO A 181 -5.17 33.85 -9.07
CA PRO A 181 -4.25 33.23 -8.12
C PRO A 181 -4.43 33.80 -6.71
N ILE A 182 -4.51 32.89 -5.72
CA ILE A 182 -4.73 33.28 -4.31
C ILE A 182 -3.47 33.89 -3.71
N TYR A 183 -2.28 33.38 -4.08
CA TYR A 183 -1.01 33.78 -3.46
C TYR A 183 -0.22 34.73 -4.36
N SER A 184 0.24 35.84 -3.79
CA SER A 184 1.20 36.73 -4.42
C SER A 184 1.84 37.64 -3.37
N THR A 185 2.96 38.27 -3.72
CA THR A 185 3.63 39.27 -2.86
C THR A 185 2.78 40.51 -2.57
N ALA A 186 1.70 40.71 -3.31
CA ALA A 186 0.83 41.89 -3.13
C ALA A 186 -0.38 41.62 -2.23
N ASN A 187 -0.82 40.36 -2.10
CA ASN A 187 -2.13 40.04 -1.50
C ASN A 187 -2.14 38.85 -0.55
N SER A 188 -0.99 38.28 -0.23
CA SER A 188 -0.92 37.16 0.72
C SER A 188 0.16 37.35 1.78
N THR A 189 -0.09 36.88 2.97
CA THR A 189 0.83 36.83 4.12
C THR A 189 1.36 35.39 4.33
N LEU A 190 2.33 35.21 5.21
CA LEU A 190 2.78 33.87 5.63
C LEU A 190 1.65 33.08 6.30
N SER A 191 0.76 33.76 7.03
CA SER A 191 -0.40 33.12 7.64
C SER A 191 -1.43 32.66 6.60
N ASP A 192 -1.61 33.38 5.50
CA ASP A 192 -2.46 32.95 4.38
C ASP A 192 -1.85 31.69 3.71
N ALA A 193 -0.55 31.68 3.50
CA ALA A 193 0.17 30.54 2.96
C ALA A 193 0.06 29.31 3.88
N ALA A 194 0.19 29.48 5.19
CA ALA A 194 0.03 28.41 6.19
C ALA A 194 -1.35 27.73 6.15
N GLY A 195 -2.37 28.46 5.66
CA GLY A 195 -3.72 27.92 5.42
C GLY A 195 -3.84 27.00 4.21
N ASN A 196 -2.83 26.94 3.33
CA ASN A 196 -2.88 26.10 2.13
C ASN A 196 -2.84 24.61 2.50
N SER A 197 -3.81 23.85 2.00
CA SER A 197 -3.95 22.41 2.26
C SER A 197 -2.90 21.56 1.52
N ARG A 198 -2.08 22.17 0.65
CA ARG A 198 -1.02 21.48 -0.12
C ARG A 198 0.35 21.53 0.56
N SER A 199 0.40 21.89 1.84
CA SER A 199 1.59 21.82 2.68
C SER A 199 2.27 20.45 2.60
N LEU A 200 3.56 20.41 2.28
CA LEU A 200 4.36 19.19 2.24
C LEU A 200 4.58 18.66 3.66
N ALA A 201 4.84 19.57 4.60
CA ALA A 201 5.02 19.21 6.01
C ALA A 201 3.80 18.48 6.58
N LYS A 202 2.57 18.92 6.22
CA LYS A 202 1.32 18.31 6.69
C LYS A 202 0.89 17.06 5.90
N GLY A 203 1.23 17.01 4.62
CA GLY A 203 0.66 16.02 3.70
C GLY A 203 1.54 14.85 3.34
N CYS A 204 2.87 15.03 3.36
CA CYS A 204 3.77 14.11 2.68
C CYS A 204 4.98 13.67 3.50
N SER A 205 5.48 14.55 4.39
CA SER A 205 6.78 14.35 5.04
C SER A 205 6.88 13.09 5.88
N GLY A 206 5.77 12.61 6.48
CA GLY A 206 5.79 11.41 7.32
C GLY A 206 6.14 10.13 6.58
N CYS A 207 5.87 10.07 5.26
CA CYS A 207 6.21 8.91 4.42
C CYS A 207 7.49 9.15 3.60
N HIS A 208 7.92 10.40 3.46
CA HIS A 208 9.02 10.78 2.58
C HIS A 208 10.19 11.46 3.32
N ALA A 209 10.30 11.26 4.63
CA ALA A 209 11.41 11.72 5.45
C ALA A 209 11.73 10.71 6.55
N THR A 210 13.00 10.43 6.76
CA THR A 210 13.46 9.54 7.83
C THR A 210 13.69 10.34 9.09
N GLY A 211 13.22 9.84 10.24
CA GLY A 211 13.44 10.48 11.55
C GLY A 211 12.75 11.84 11.70
N LEU A 212 11.56 11.98 11.11
CA LEU A 212 10.81 13.23 11.04
C LEU A 212 10.43 13.76 12.42
N THR A 213 10.69 15.06 12.64
CA THR A 213 10.03 15.88 13.64
C THR A 213 9.37 17.07 12.99
N LEU A 214 8.39 17.66 13.66
CA LEU A 214 7.60 18.77 13.13
C LEU A 214 7.51 19.89 14.17
N ASP A 215 7.58 21.14 13.71
CA ASP A 215 7.23 22.28 14.53
C ASP A 215 6.31 23.26 13.78
N GLN A 216 5.74 24.21 14.50
CA GLN A 216 4.88 25.22 13.92
C GLN A 216 5.46 26.61 14.19
N THR A 217 5.61 27.39 13.12
CA THR A 217 6.04 28.79 13.22
C THR A 217 4.98 29.65 13.88
N THR A 218 5.36 30.87 14.29
CA THR A 218 4.43 31.85 14.84
C THR A 218 3.35 32.30 13.86
N ASN A 219 3.58 32.14 12.56
CA ASN A 219 2.61 32.44 11.50
C ASN A 219 1.69 31.26 11.17
N GLY A 220 1.88 30.12 11.83
CA GLY A 220 1.06 28.92 11.66
C GLY A 220 1.55 27.95 10.59
N GLU A 221 2.67 28.23 9.91
CA GLU A 221 3.29 27.28 8.98
C GLU A 221 3.84 26.07 9.76
N TRP A 222 3.65 24.88 9.22
CA TRP A 222 4.33 23.69 9.68
C TRP A 222 5.67 23.52 8.97
N VAL A 223 6.69 23.13 9.71
CA VAL A 223 8.03 22.88 9.18
C VAL A 223 8.40 21.42 9.49
N ALA A 224 8.79 20.73 8.46
CA ALA A 224 9.27 19.36 8.56
C ALA A 224 10.79 19.35 8.79
N HIS A 225 11.24 18.67 9.82
CA HIS A 225 12.65 18.48 10.17
C HIS A 225 12.96 16.97 10.09
N PRO A 226 13.41 16.47 8.93
CA PRO A 226 13.97 15.13 8.84
C PRO A 226 15.23 15.01 9.69
N ALA A 227 15.65 13.80 10.01
CA ALA A 227 16.94 13.62 10.65
C ALA A 227 18.08 14.05 9.72
N GLY A 228 19.10 14.69 10.27
CA GLY A 228 20.32 15.03 9.52
C GLY A 228 21.16 13.78 9.18
N VAL A 229 22.12 13.92 8.27
CA VAL A 229 23.10 12.90 7.94
C VAL A 229 24.41 13.13 8.71
N ASP A 230 25.09 12.06 9.13
CA ASP A 230 26.34 12.16 9.91
C ASP A 230 27.53 12.72 9.11
N ASN A 231 27.58 12.43 7.82
CA ASN A 231 28.74 12.78 6.98
C ASN A 231 28.29 13.25 5.59
N GLU A 232 28.02 14.54 5.48
CA GLU A 232 27.52 15.17 4.26
C GLU A 232 28.41 14.95 3.03
N ALA A 233 29.71 14.72 3.22
CA ALA A 233 30.61 14.46 2.09
C ALA A 233 30.26 13.17 1.32
N LEU A 234 29.59 12.21 1.95
CA LEU A 234 29.13 10.98 1.31
C LEU A 234 27.94 11.22 0.36
N TYR A 235 27.26 12.34 0.50
CA TYR A 235 26.03 12.67 -0.24
C TYR A 235 26.26 13.73 -1.33
N ALA A 236 27.50 14.15 -1.52
CA ALA A 236 27.83 15.22 -2.45
C ALA A 236 27.33 14.92 -3.88
N GLY A 237 26.51 15.81 -4.41
CA GLY A 237 25.94 15.68 -5.76
C GLY A 237 24.75 14.72 -5.88
N ASN A 238 24.25 14.15 -4.78
CA ASN A 238 23.03 13.35 -4.80
C ASN A 238 21.80 14.25 -4.56
N PRO A 239 20.93 14.43 -5.57
CA PRO A 239 19.79 15.34 -5.47
C PRO A 239 18.69 14.86 -4.50
N SER A 240 18.75 13.61 -4.06
CA SER A 240 17.81 13.06 -3.07
C SER A 240 18.15 13.47 -1.63
N TYR A 241 19.23 14.25 -1.43
CA TYR A 241 19.65 14.77 -0.12
C TYR A 241 19.91 16.26 -0.23
N PHE A 242 19.15 17.04 0.51
CA PHE A 242 19.25 18.50 0.55
C PHE A 242 18.74 19.02 1.89
N ASP A 243 19.06 20.24 2.22
CA ASP A 243 18.58 20.94 3.42
C ASP A 243 17.12 21.38 3.20
N LEU A 244 16.17 20.59 3.69
CA LEU A 244 14.73 20.85 3.52
C LEU A 244 14.25 21.95 4.46
N ASP A 245 14.73 21.95 5.70
CA ASP A 245 14.26 22.84 6.76
C ASP A 245 15.07 24.15 6.87
N GLY A 246 16.16 24.28 6.14
CA GLY A 246 17.00 25.47 6.10
C GLY A 246 17.92 25.62 7.31
N ASN A 247 18.26 24.51 8.00
CA ASN A 247 19.12 24.53 9.17
C ASN A 247 20.64 24.50 8.83
N GLY A 248 20.99 24.33 7.57
CA GLY A 248 22.36 24.30 7.06
C GLY A 248 22.99 22.91 7.04
N THR A 249 22.22 21.84 7.28
CA THR A 249 22.67 20.45 7.17
C THR A 249 21.85 19.70 6.16
N LEU A 250 22.43 18.64 5.57
CA LEU A 250 21.67 17.75 4.66
C LEU A 250 20.75 16.84 5.46
N ASP A 251 19.53 16.73 4.98
CA ASP A 251 18.47 15.96 5.59
C ASP A 251 18.32 14.57 4.98
N GLN A 252 17.91 13.60 5.79
CA GLN A 252 17.49 12.28 5.34
C GLN A 252 16.09 12.33 4.74
N ILE A 253 16.03 12.82 3.52
CA ILE A 253 14.82 12.84 2.71
C ILE A 253 14.61 11.46 2.09
N ASN A 254 13.34 11.13 1.84
CA ASN A 254 12.91 9.81 1.38
C ASN A 254 12.96 8.73 2.48
N THR A 255 12.65 7.49 2.09
CA THR A 255 12.62 6.34 2.98
C THR A 255 14.00 5.70 3.02
N GLY A 256 14.80 6.09 4.00
CA GLY A 256 16.14 5.56 4.24
C GLY A 256 16.12 4.21 4.96
N CYS A 257 17.31 3.62 5.12
CA CYS A 257 17.48 2.38 5.87
C CYS A 257 16.87 2.49 7.28
N GLU A 258 17.10 3.60 7.94
CA GLU A 258 16.68 3.85 9.31
C GLU A 258 15.17 4.10 9.47
N THR A 259 14.42 4.30 8.36
CA THR A 259 12.97 4.29 8.42
C THR A 259 12.43 2.92 8.84
N CYS A 260 13.01 1.85 8.33
CA CYS A 260 12.61 0.47 8.63
C CYS A 260 13.43 -0.17 9.77
N HIS A 261 14.68 0.26 9.94
CA HIS A 261 15.62 -0.32 10.89
C HIS A 261 15.79 0.51 12.18
N GLY A 262 15.20 1.72 12.24
CA GLY A 262 15.36 2.64 13.37
C GLY A 262 16.75 3.29 13.43
N PRO A 263 16.97 4.21 14.40
CA PRO A 263 18.21 4.98 14.51
C PRO A 263 19.44 4.08 14.68
N GLY A 264 20.43 4.23 13.79
CA GLY A 264 21.56 3.32 13.60
C GLY A 264 22.85 3.69 14.32
N SER A 265 22.97 4.85 14.98
CA SER A 265 24.24 5.35 15.53
C SER A 265 24.92 4.38 16.49
N GLU A 266 24.15 3.72 17.34
CA GLU A 266 24.68 2.78 18.34
C GLU A 266 25.17 1.49 17.64
N HIS A 267 24.42 1.00 16.64
CA HIS A 267 24.85 -0.13 15.80
C HIS A 267 26.11 0.19 15.01
N ALA A 268 26.13 1.32 14.31
CA ALA A 268 27.26 1.72 13.49
C ALA A 268 28.56 1.86 14.28
N SER A 269 28.46 2.35 15.53
CA SER A 269 29.63 2.52 16.41
C SER A 269 30.09 1.25 17.11
N THR A 270 29.20 0.29 17.37
CA THR A 270 29.50 -0.91 18.16
C THR A 270 29.48 -2.19 17.36
N MET A 271 28.92 -2.19 16.16
CA MET A 271 28.65 -3.37 15.30
C MET A 271 27.75 -4.42 15.98
N ASP A 272 27.02 -4.02 17.03
CA ASP A 272 26.12 -4.90 17.77
C ASP A 272 24.75 -4.95 17.06
N THR A 273 24.40 -6.12 16.55
CA THR A 273 23.14 -6.38 15.83
C THR A 273 21.89 -6.28 16.71
N LEU A 274 22.05 -6.24 18.04
CA LEU A 274 20.95 -6.03 18.98
C LEU A 274 20.63 -4.54 19.17
N LYS A 275 21.44 -3.65 18.59
CA LYS A 275 21.28 -2.19 18.71
C LYS A 275 20.52 -1.56 17.56
N ILE A 276 20.06 -2.37 16.61
CA ILE A 276 19.24 -1.96 15.47
C ILE A 276 18.08 -2.93 15.33
N ILE A 277 16.99 -2.47 14.76
CA ILE A 277 15.82 -3.31 14.53
C ILE A 277 16.06 -4.15 13.27
N ASN A 278 15.78 -5.45 13.36
CA ASN A 278 15.70 -6.32 12.21
C ASN A 278 14.23 -6.68 11.97
N PRO A 279 13.61 -6.19 10.88
CA PRO A 279 12.20 -6.44 10.57
C PRO A 279 11.85 -7.93 10.52
N ALA A 280 12.76 -8.80 10.05
CA ALA A 280 12.55 -10.25 10.01
C ALA A 280 12.45 -10.91 11.40
N LYS A 281 12.76 -10.19 12.49
CA LYS A 281 12.60 -10.65 13.87
C LYS A 281 11.35 -10.09 14.57
N LEU A 282 10.63 -9.21 13.92
CA LEU A 282 9.34 -8.75 14.37
C LEU A 282 8.28 -9.85 14.14
N THR A 283 7.13 -9.71 14.78
CA THR A 283 5.97 -10.51 14.36
C THR A 283 5.54 -10.09 12.96
N VAL A 284 4.90 -10.99 12.21
CA VAL A 284 4.38 -10.67 10.88
C VAL A 284 3.47 -9.44 10.91
N GLU A 285 2.60 -9.34 11.92
CA GLU A 285 1.73 -8.19 12.11
C GLU A 285 2.53 -6.89 12.31
N GLN A 286 3.57 -6.89 13.15
CA GLN A 286 4.43 -5.72 13.34
C GLN A 286 5.20 -5.34 12.06
N ALA A 287 5.71 -6.33 11.33
CA ALA A 287 6.41 -6.11 10.08
C ALA A 287 5.46 -5.51 9.02
N ASN A 288 4.25 -6.03 8.91
CA ASN A 288 3.23 -5.49 8.01
C ASN A 288 2.77 -4.09 8.40
N ASN A 289 2.62 -3.81 9.70
CA ASN A 289 2.31 -2.47 10.19
C ASN A 289 3.41 -1.46 9.82
N MET A 290 4.67 -1.85 9.83
CA MET A 290 5.77 -0.99 9.37
C MET A 290 5.57 -0.51 7.92
N CYS A 291 5.17 -1.41 7.02
CA CYS A 291 4.81 -1.02 5.64
C CYS A 291 3.53 -0.16 5.63
N GLY A 292 2.56 -0.51 6.47
CA GLY A 292 1.27 0.16 6.63
C GLY A 292 1.37 1.62 7.05
N MET A 293 2.42 2.03 7.75
CA MET A 293 2.63 3.42 8.16
C MET A 293 2.66 4.38 6.96
N CYS A 294 3.14 3.89 5.79
CA CYS A 294 3.20 4.65 4.54
C CYS A 294 2.22 4.11 3.48
N HIS A 295 1.96 2.79 3.45
CA HIS A 295 1.07 2.15 2.47
C HIS A 295 -0.39 2.09 2.93
N SER A 296 -0.84 3.10 3.68
CA SER A 296 -2.23 3.36 4.05
C SER A 296 -2.61 4.83 3.82
N ARG A 297 -3.90 5.15 3.86
CA ARG A 297 -4.41 6.52 3.74
C ARG A 297 -5.27 6.87 4.93
N GLY A 298 -4.96 8.00 5.54
CA GLY A 298 -5.70 8.43 6.73
C GLY A 298 -5.20 9.76 7.24
N VAL A 299 -5.45 9.99 8.51
CA VAL A 299 -5.01 11.19 9.22
C VAL A 299 -4.37 10.79 10.55
N SER A 300 -3.46 11.61 11.02
CA SER A 300 -2.76 11.43 12.30
C SER A 300 -3.73 11.36 13.50
N LYS A 301 -3.29 10.78 14.59
CA LYS A 301 -4.07 10.70 15.84
C LYS A 301 -3.40 11.52 16.94
N PRO A 302 -4.22 12.07 17.88
CA PRO A 302 -5.68 11.98 17.96
C PRO A 302 -6.44 13.06 17.17
N ASN A 303 -5.76 14.12 16.65
CA ASN A 303 -6.42 15.34 16.19
C ASN A 303 -6.67 15.40 14.67
N GLY A 304 -6.00 14.55 13.88
CA GLY A 304 -6.14 14.54 12.43
C GLY A 304 -5.40 15.67 11.72
N THR A 305 -4.33 16.19 12.31
CA THR A 305 -3.58 17.36 11.81
C THR A 305 -2.80 17.04 10.55
N PHE A 306 -2.24 15.84 10.44
CA PHE A 306 -1.37 15.41 9.35
C PHE A 306 -1.98 14.26 8.54
N HIS A 307 -1.59 14.12 7.28
CA HIS A 307 -2.09 13.07 6.39
C HIS A 307 -1.16 11.85 6.33
N PHE A 308 -0.51 11.55 7.42
CA PHE A 308 0.38 10.39 7.62
C PHE A 308 0.34 9.92 9.07
N ALA A 309 0.92 8.77 9.33
CA ALA A 309 0.98 8.18 10.68
C ALA A 309 1.86 9.03 11.61
N TYR A 310 1.24 9.66 12.60
CA TYR A 310 1.90 10.55 13.55
C TYR A 310 1.04 10.72 14.81
N ASN A 311 1.67 10.83 15.96
CA ASN A 311 0.96 11.26 17.18
C ASN A 311 1.03 12.78 17.25
N ASP A 312 -0.05 13.45 16.86
CA ASP A 312 -0.11 14.91 16.73
C ASP A 312 -0.45 15.66 18.04
N ASP A 313 -0.62 14.93 19.14
CA ASP A 313 -0.68 15.48 20.50
C ASP A 313 0.71 15.41 21.18
N ALA A 314 1.36 14.26 21.11
CA ALA A 314 2.71 14.08 21.65
C ALA A 314 3.82 14.64 20.73
N MET A 315 3.50 15.00 19.50
CA MET A 315 4.43 15.45 18.45
C MET A 315 5.54 14.43 18.19
N THR A 316 5.16 13.16 18.02
CA THR A 316 6.10 12.05 17.79
C THR A 316 5.75 11.24 16.54
N SER A 317 6.78 10.90 15.78
CA SER A 317 6.68 9.92 14.70
C SER A 317 6.57 8.50 15.27
N TRP A 318 6.03 7.60 14.46
CA TRP A 318 6.07 6.17 14.73
C TRP A 318 7.51 5.63 14.67
N THR A 319 7.72 4.46 15.25
CA THR A 319 8.98 3.73 15.18
C THR A 319 8.75 2.29 14.70
N PRO A 320 9.75 1.65 14.05
CA PRO A 320 9.61 0.27 13.59
C PRO A 320 9.17 -0.68 14.72
N GLY A 321 8.09 -1.43 14.47
CA GLY A 321 7.46 -2.30 15.46
C GLY A 321 6.19 -1.73 16.11
N ASP A 322 5.89 -0.45 15.90
CA ASP A 322 4.62 0.16 16.30
C ASP A 322 3.46 -0.31 15.41
N PHE A 323 2.24 -0.11 15.89
CA PHE A 323 1.02 -0.45 15.15
C PHE A 323 0.41 0.79 14.49
N VAL A 324 0.01 0.67 13.22
CA VAL A 324 -0.60 1.76 12.44
C VAL A 324 -1.76 2.40 13.17
N ASP A 325 -2.62 1.60 13.78
CA ASP A 325 -3.84 2.08 14.42
C ASP A 325 -3.59 2.92 15.68
N ASP A 326 -2.37 2.95 16.20
CA ASP A 326 -2.00 3.84 17.33
C ASP A 326 -1.71 5.27 16.83
N PHE A 327 -1.24 5.42 15.60
CA PHE A 327 -0.80 6.70 15.01
C PHE A 327 -1.74 7.25 13.94
N TYR A 328 -2.64 6.41 13.39
CA TYR A 328 -3.31 6.70 12.16
C TYR A 328 -4.79 6.29 12.19
N ALA A 329 -5.67 7.21 11.82
CA ALA A 329 -7.08 6.94 11.59
C ALA A 329 -7.35 6.81 10.10
N ASP A 330 -7.95 5.71 9.68
CA ASP A 330 -8.32 5.47 8.30
C ASP A 330 -9.26 6.56 7.76
N HIS A 331 -8.98 7.04 6.55
CA HIS A 331 -9.73 8.10 5.88
C HIS A 331 -10.77 7.59 4.86
N GLY A 332 -10.87 6.29 4.68
CA GLY A 332 -11.74 5.67 3.68
C GLY A 332 -11.17 5.73 2.26
N GLY A 333 -12.05 5.77 1.28
CA GLY A 333 -11.65 5.76 -0.15
C GLY A 333 -11.57 4.34 -0.70
N TYR A 334 -12.52 3.51 -0.31
CA TYR A 334 -12.68 2.12 -0.77
C TYR A 334 -13.86 1.98 -1.72
N TRP A 335 -13.82 0.92 -2.51
CA TRP A 335 -14.99 0.37 -3.16
C TRP A 335 -15.78 -0.45 -2.13
N GLY A 336 -17.11 -0.47 -2.25
CA GLY A 336 -18.01 -1.16 -1.34
C GLY A 336 -18.72 -0.22 -0.37
N ASP A 337 -19.42 -0.75 0.61
CA ASP A 337 -20.08 0.05 1.63
C ASP A 337 -19.07 0.52 2.69
N ASN A 338 -18.78 1.81 2.69
CA ASN A 338 -17.87 2.42 3.68
C ASN A 338 -18.45 2.40 5.12
N ASN A 339 -19.74 2.09 5.30
CA ASN A 339 -20.38 2.04 6.61
C ASN A 339 -20.41 0.63 7.20
N ASP A 340 -20.14 -0.41 6.40
CA ASP A 340 -20.10 -1.80 6.85
C ASP A 340 -18.67 -2.31 6.90
N SER A 341 -18.10 -2.40 8.10
CA SER A 341 -16.76 -2.93 8.33
C SER A 341 -16.67 -4.47 8.16
N THR A 342 -17.79 -5.15 7.97
CA THR A 342 -17.84 -6.60 7.77
C THR A 342 -17.87 -6.99 6.30
N GLU A 343 -18.18 -6.02 5.41
CA GLU A 343 -18.16 -6.23 3.97
C GLU A 343 -16.75 -6.16 3.40
N PHE A 344 -16.51 -6.99 2.40
CA PHE A 344 -15.28 -6.94 1.62
C PHE A 344 -15.13 -5.58 0.94
N ARG A 345 -13.99 -4.93 1.19
CA ARG A 345 -13.62 -3.65 0.60
C ARG A 345 -12.34 -3.81 -0.20
N SER A 346 -12.18 -3.03 -1.24
CA SER A 346 -10.95 -2.92 -1.99
C SER A 346 -10.59 -1.46 -2.20
N SER A 347 -9.31 -1.17 -2.20
CA SER A 347 -8.78 0.18 -2.39
C SER A 347 -9.25 0.80 -3.70
N LYS A 348 -9.60 2.08 -3.63
CA LYS A 348 -9.97 2.91 -4.79
C LYS A 348 -8.82 3.82 -5.24
N GLN A 349 -7.81 4.00 -4.38
CA GLN A 349 -6.71 4.92 -4.60
C GLN A 349 -5.37 4.28 -4.24
N HIS A 350 -4.27 4.88 -4.67
CA HIS A 350 -2.92 4.45 -4.30
C HIS A 350 -2.66 4.58 -2.79
N HIS A 351 -1.64 3.88 -2.29
CA HIS A 351 -1.21 3.85 -0.89
C HIS A 351 -2.29 3.30 0.07
N GLN A 352 -3.00 2.23 -0.34
CA GLN A 352 -3.98 1.56 0.51
C GLN A 352 -3.75 0.05 0.59
N GLN A 353 -2.61 -0.44 0.11
CA GLN A 353 -2.30 -1.86 0.01
C GLN A 353 -2.36 -2.56 1.36
N TRP A 354 -1.87 -1.91 2.41
CA TRP A 354 -1.91 -2.47 3.76
C TRP A 354 -3.35 -2.71 4.25
N ARG A 355 -4.28 -1.78 3.98
CA ARG A 355 -5.68 -1.97 4.37
C ARG A 355 -6.38 -3.06 3.55
N ASP A 356 -6.08 -3.21 2.28
CA ASP A 356 -6.55 -4.35 1.49
C ASP A 356 -6.03 -5.66 2.09
N TYR A 357 -4.74 -5.69 2.44
CA TYR A 357 -4.06 -6.87 2.93
C TYR A 357 -4.58 -7.33 4.30
N THR A 358 -4.73 -6.42 5.26
CA THR A 358 -5.18 -6.74 6.62
C THR A 358 -6.62 -7.25 6.72
N GLN A 359 -7.40 -7.16 5.64
CA GLN A 359 -8.76 -7.71 5.57
C GLN A 359 -8.79 -9.19 5.17
N ASN A 360 -7.70 -9.73 4.62
CA ASN A 360 -7.65 -11.11 4.15
C ASN A 360 -6.98 -12.06 5.15
N ILE A 361 -7.01 -13.36 4.84
CA ILE A 361 -6.50 -14.38 5.74
C ILE A 361 -4.98 -14.57 5.66
N MET A 362 -4.27 -13.97 4.71
CA MET A 362 -2.84 -14.25 4.50
C MET A 362 -2.00 -13.76 5.68
N GLU A 363 -2.25 -12.54 6.17
CA GLU A 363 -1.57 -12.02 7.37
C GLU A 363 -1.84 -12.87 8.62
N HIS A 364 -3.03 -13.46 8.68
CA HIS A 364 -3.51 -14.23 9.85
C HIS A 364 -3.64 -15.72 9.54
N SER A 365 -2.94 -16.20 8.53
CA SER A 365 -2.97 -17.62 8.17
C SER A 365 -2.60 -18.48 9.38
N PRO A 366 -3.42 -19.49 9.72
CA PRO A 366 -3.06 -20.41 10.80
C PRO A 366 -1.95 -21.38 10.39
N PHE A 367 -1.60 -21.46 9.12
CA PHE A 367 -0.55 -22.33 8.60
C PHE A 367 0.77 -21.56 8.49
N GLU A 368 0.76 -20.45 7.78
CA GLU A 368 1.92 -19.62 7.56
C GLU A 368 1.44 -18.18 7.34
N PRO A 369 1.61 -17.29 8.33
CA PRO A 369 1.30 -15.89 8.14
C PRO A 369 2.34 -15.25 7.23
N VAL A 370 1.88 -14.45 6.26
CA VAL A 370 2.73 -13.87 5.20
C VAL A 370 3.00 -12.40 5.52
N ALA A 371 4.26 -12.00 5.45
CA ALA A 371 4.67 -10.62 5.54
C ALA A 371 4.74 -9.96 4.15
N CYS A 372 4.65 -8.63 4.10
CA CYS A 372 4.79 -7.90 2.85
C CYS A 372 6.12 -8.19 2.15
N TYR A 373 7.20 -8.36 2.92
CA TYR A 373 8.53 -8.65 2.39
C TYR A 373 8.71 -10.10 1.90
N ASP A 374 7.77 -11.01 2.14
CA ASP A 374 7.83 -12.35 1.54
C ASP A 374 7.51 -12.31 0.03
N CYS A 375 6.81 -11.24 -0.41
CA CYS A 375 6.53 -10.99 -1.82
C CYS A 375 7.31 -9.82 -2.42
N HIS A 376 7.76 -8.87 -1.59
CA HIS A 376 8.45 -7.66 -2.03
C HIS A 376 9.83 -7.52 -1.37
N ASP A 377 10.88 -7.26 -2.16
CA ASP A 377 12.19 -6.93 -1.61
C ASP A 377 12.35 -5.40 -1.44
N PRO A 378 12.26 -4.87 -0.21
CA PRO A 378 12.41 -3.44 0.03
C PRO A 378 13.83 -2.92 -0.22
N HIS A 379 14.81 -3.80 -0.37
CA HIS A 379 16.19 -3.45 -0.70
C HIS A 379 16.44 -3.30 -2.19
N GLY A 380 15.50 -3.74 -3.03
CA GLY A 380 15.52 -3.59 -4.47
C GLY A 380 15.46 -4.92 -5.22
N SER A 381 14.84 -4.87 -6.36
CA SER A 381 14.67 -6.01 -7.27
C SER A 381 14.63 -5.50 -8.71
N THR A 382 14.97 -6.35 -9.66
CA THR A 382 14.80 -6.06 -11.10
C THR A 382 13.34 -6.22 -11.55
N HIS A 383 12.51 -6.88 -10.75
CA HIS A 383 11.10 -7.11 -11.06
C HIS A 383 10.25 -5.86 -10.85
N GLU A 384 9.19 -5.74 -11.65
CA GLU A 384 8.19 -4.67 -11.47
C GLU A 384 7.61 -4.72 -10.05
N HIS A 385 7.42 -3.56 -9.44
CA HIS A 385 6.94 -3.40 -8.06
C HIS A 385 7.84 -4.01 -6.98
N MET A 386 9.14 -4.24 -7.29
CA MET A 386 10.11 -4.82 -6.36
C MET A 386 9.68 -6.19 -5.79
N THR A 387 9.01 -7.02 -6.59
CA THR A 387 8.73 -8.39 -6.16
C THR A 387 10.03 -9.19 -6.05
N VAL A 388 10.07 -10.14 -5.10
CA VAL A 388 11.25 -10.98 -4.87
C VAL A 388 11.60 -11.76 -6.14
N GLU A 389 12.90 -11.98 -6.39
CA GLU A 389 13.39 -12.66 -7.60
C GLU A 389 13.50 -14.18 -7.40
N GLU A 390 13.57 -14.61 -6.16
CA GLU A 390 13.62 -16.03 -5.78
C GLU A 390 13.05 -16.23 -4.38
N VAL A 391 12.57 -17.43 -4.12
CA VAL A 391 12.11 -17.90 -2.80
C VAL A 391 12.81 -19.20 -2.47
N GLU A 392 13.33 -19.34 -1.24
CA GLU A 392 13.84 -20.60 -0.73
C GLU A 392 12.70 -21.37 -0.06
N GLU A 393 12.47 -22.58 -0.51
CA GLU A 393 11.41 -23.47 -0.01
C GLU A 393 11.98 -24.84 0.36
N GLU A 394 11.24 -25.64 1.13
CA GLU A 394 11.61 -27.02 1.42
C GLU A 394 11.10 -27.94 0.31
N GLY A 395 12.02 -28.65 -0.34
CA GLY A 395 11.69 -29.65 -1.34
C GLY A 395 11.11 -30.93 -0.73
N ALA A 396 10.59 -31.80 -1.57
CA ALA A 396 9.98 -33.06 -1.16
C ALA A 396 10.94 -34.02 -0.43
N ASP A 397 12.24 -33.87 -0.60
CA ASP A 397 13.29 -34.61 0.08
C ASP A 397 13.80 -33.97 1.38
N GLY A 398 13.20 -32.82 1.77
CA GLY A 398 13.57 -32.07 2.96
C GLY A 398 14.81 -31.20 2.79
N ASN A 399 15.33 -31.06 1.56
CA ASN A 399 16.42 -30.14 1.26
C ASN A 399 15.87 -28.80 0.76
N PRO A 400 16.58 -27.67 1.00
CA PRO A 400 16.19 -26.37 0.45
C PRO A 400 16.25 -26.38 -1.09
N ILE A 401 15.25 -25.76 -1.69
CA ILE A 401 15.15 -25.57 -3.15
C ILE A 401 14.92 -24.09 -3.41
N ILE A 402 15.64 -23.53 -4.37
CA ILE A 402 15.45 -22.15 -4.81
C ILE A 402 14.49 -22.13 -5.98
N ILE A 403 13.42 -21.37 -5.82
CA ILE A 403 12.40 -21.16 -6.84
C ILE A 403 12.58 -19.77 -7.42
N PRO A 404 13.04 -19.62 -8.67
CA PRO A 404 12.99 -18.34 -9.36
C PRO A 404 11.54 -17.88 -9.51
N THR A 405 11.25 -16.65 -9.11
CA THR A 405 9.89 -16.15 -9.06
C THR A 405 9.62 -15.08 -10.10
N ASP A 406 8.40 -15.06 -10.60
CA ASP A 406 7.88 -14.03 -11.47
C ASP A 406 6.35 -13.99 -11.34
N VAL A 407 5.77 -12.82 -11.21
CA VAL A 407 4.31 -12.64 -11.15
C VAL A 407 3.66 -12.91 -12.51
N ASP A 408 4.38 -12.70 -13.59
CA ASP A 408 3.88 -12.81 -14.96
C ASP A 408 3.69 -14.27 -15.38
N ASN A 409 4.49 -15.19 -14.84
CA ASN A 409 4.35 -16.62 -15.09
C ASN A 409 3.76 -17.40 -13.90
N ASN A 410 3.28 -16.71 -12.88
CA ASN A 410 2.69 -17.25 -11.65
C ASN A 410 3.65 -17.95 -10.67
N THR A 411 4.95 -18.02 -10.94
CA THR A 411 5.87 -18.78 -10.07
C THR A 411 5.97 -18.18 -8.67
N LEU A 412 5.85 -16.83 -8.52
CA LEU A 412 5.78 -16.21 -7.20
C LEU A 412 4.59 -16.72 -6.37
N CYS A 413 3.41 -16.81 -6.97
CA CYS A 413 2.23 -17.33 -6.26
C CYS A 413 2.35 -18.83 -5.99
N LEU A 414 2.84 -19.59 -6.97
CA LEU A 414 2.97 -21.04 -6.89
C LEU A 414 4.13 -21.47 -5.98
N SER A 415 5.10 -20.63 -5.65
CA SER A 415 6.14 -20.98 -4.67
C SER A 415 5.52 -21.40 -3.32
N CYS A 416 4.47 -20.71 -2.90
CA CYS A 416 3.72 -21.04 -1.68
C CYS A 416 2.49 -21.92 -1.93
N HIS A 417 1.74 -21.68 -3.03
CA HIS A 417 0.48 -22.35 -3.29
C HIS A 417 0.61 -23.75 -3.93
N ALA A 418 1.80 -24.12 -4.45
CA ALA A 418 2.06 -25.50 -4.88
C ALA A 418 1.83 -26.50 -3.74
N THR A 419 1.44 -27.72 -4.08
CA THR A 419 1.12 -28.83 -3.15
C THR A 419 -0.15 -28.64 -2.32
N HIS A 420 -0.91 -27.55 -2.51
CA HIS A 420 -2.10 -27.25 -1.70
C HIS A 420 -3.35 -27.04 -2.57
N GLY A 421 -4.51 -27.38 -2.02
CA GLY A 421 -5.81 -27.11 -2.65
C GLY A 421 -5.88 -27.64 -4.08
N ASP A 422 -6.30 -26.78 -5.00
CA ASP A 422 -6.40 -27.09 -6.43
C ASP A 422 -5.03 -27.36 -7.08
N PHE A 423 -3.95 -26.91 -6.44
CA PHE A 423 -2.56 -27.07 -6.91
C PHE A 423 -1.83 -28.25 -6.25
N ALA A 424 -2.54 -29.15 -5.58
CA ALA A 424 -1.94 -30.32 -4.90
C ALA A 424 -1.06 -31.21 -5.80
N ASN A 425 -1.27 -31.17 -7.11
CA ASN A 425 -0.48 -31.91 -8.10
C ASN A 425 0.66 -31.08 -8.74
N VAL A 426 0.84 -29.84 -8.34
CA VAL A 426 1.99 -29.01 -8.70
C VAL A 426 2.99 -29.09 -7.55
N THR A 427 4.19 -29.62 -7.79
CA THR A 427 5.22 -29.68 -6.76
C THR A 427 6.10 -28.44 -6.79
N LYS A 428 6.80 -28.14 -5.70
CA LYS A 428 7.73 -27.02 -5.63
C LYS A 428 8.89 -27.18 -6.61
N GLU A 429 9.35 -28.43 -6.85
CA GLU A 429 10.35 -28.75 -7.86
C GLU A 429 9.86 -28.46 -9.28
N MET A 430 8.57 -28.71 -9.56
CA MET A 430 7.98 -28.32 -10.85
C MET A 430 7.98 -26.81 -11.04
N VAL A 431 7.72 -26.04 -9.98
CA VAL A 431 7.75 -24.58 -10.03
C VAL A 431 9.20 -24.08 -10.19
N ALA A 432 10.16 -24.66 -9.48
CA ALA A 432 11.58 -24.34 -9.60
C ALA A 432 12.13 -24.58 -11.03
N ASP A 433 11.65 -25.64 -11.68
CA ASP A 433 11.96 -25.92 -13.10
C ASP A 433 10.72 -25.62 -13.98
N TYR A 434 10.22 -24.39 -13.88
CA TYR A 434 9.00 -23.95 -14.57
C TYR A 434 9.07 -24.18 -16.07
N ALA A 435 10.21 -23.86 -16.70
CA ALA A 435 10.35 -23.97 -18.15
C ALA A 435 10.11 -25.38 -18.67
N THR A 436 10.55 -26.41 -17.94
CA THR A 436 10.30 -27.81 -18.28
C THR A 436 8.87 -28.23 -17.97
N ASN A 437 8.26 -27.66 -16.92
CA ASN A 437 6.97 -28.11 -16.38
C ASN A 437 5.77 -27.21 -16.77
N VAL A 438 5.98 -26.19 -17.59
CA VAL A 438 4.95 -25.19 -17.95
C VAL A 438 3.63 -25.82 -18.43
N THR A 439 3.69 -26.89 -19.22
CA THR A 439 2.48 -27.59 -19.72
C THR A 439 1.71 -28.29 -18.59
N ALA A 440 2.41 -28.94 -17.67
CA ALA A 440 1.79 -29.65 -16.56
C ALA A 440 1.17 -28.64 -15.56
N ILE A 441 1.93 -27.60 -15.20
CA ILE A 441 1.45 -26.49 -14.38
C ILE A 441 0.25 -25.82 -15.04
N GLY A 442 0.37 -25.49 -16.33
CA GLY A 442 -0.67 -24.84 -17.11
C GLY A 442 -1.97 -25.63 -17.18
N THR A 443 -1.89 -26.96 -17.21
CA THR A 443 -3.08 -27.83 -17.15
C THR A 443 -3.83 -27.67 -15.82
N VAL A 444 -3.12 -27.63 -14.71
CA VAL A 444 -3.72 -27.46 -13.37
C VAL A 444 -4.29 -26.06 -13.24
N VAL A 445 -3.52 -25.03 -13.61
CA VAL A 445 -3.97 -23.62 -13.54
C VAL A 445 -5.17 -23.38 -14.45
N SER A 446 -5.20 -23.95 -15.66
CA SER A 446 -6.39 -23.87 -16.53
C SER A 446 -7.62 -24.52 -15.92
N GLY A 447 -7.43 -25.63 -15.19
CA GLY A 447 -8.51 -26.28 -14.43
C GLY A 447 -9.08 -25.39 -13.33
N HIS A 448 -8.23 -24.66 -12.64
CA HIS A 448 -8.63 -23.70 -11.59
C HIS A 448 -9.30 -22.45 -12.16
N THR A 449 -8.73 -21.85 -13.21
CA THR A 449 -9.18 -20.57 -13.76
C THR A 449 -10.31 -20.70 -14.78
N HIS A 450 -10.51 -21.90 -15.36
CA HIS A 450 -11.38 -22.17 -16.51
C HIS A 450 -11.01 -21.33 -17.76
N HIS A 451 -9.78 -20.86 -17.84
CA HIS A 451 -9.22 -20.16 -19.00
C HIS A 451 -7.99 -20.90 -19.52
N ALA A 452 -7.72 -20.75 -20.81
CA ALA A 452 -6.49 -21.29 -21.38
C ALA A 452 -5.27 -20.68 -20.68
N TYR A 453 -4.29 -21.51 -20.33
CA TYR A 453 -3.09 -21.03 -19.68
C TYR A 453 -2.19 -20.31 -20.68
N ASP A 454 -2.10 -19.01 -20.54
CA ASP A 454 -1.23 -18.12 -21.33
C ASP A 454 -0.86 -16.88 -20.52
N PRO A 455 -0.16 -17.04 -19.39
CA PRO A 455 0.09 -15.94 -18.47
C PRO A 455 1.05 -14.89 -19.02
N GLU A 456 2.01 -15.28 -19.86
CA GLU A 456 3.00 -14.36 -20.44
C GLU A 456 2.48 -13.65 -21.72
N GLY A 457 1.65 -14.30 -22.50
CA GLY A 457 1.12 -13.78 -23.76
C GLY A 457 -0.10 -12.88 -23.57
N THR A 458 -1.29 -13.49 -23.52
CA THR A 458 -2.56 -12.76 -23.33
C THR A 458 -2.81 -12.38 -21.86
N ALA A 459 -1.94 -12.81 -20.95
CA ALA A 459 -2.13 -12.76 -19.51
C ALA A 459 -3.36 -13.55 -19.02
N ALA A 460 -3.90 -14.44 -19.83
CA ALA A 460 -4.95 -15.36 -19.40
C ALA A 460 -4.39 -16.34 -18.36
N SER A 461 -5.17 -16.60 -17.32
CA SER A 461 -4.77 -17.44 -16.18
C SER A 461 -3.57 -16.93 -15.35
N ARG A 462 -3.23 -15.64 -15.45
CA ARG A 462 -2.33 -15.00 -14.51
C ARG A 462 -3.06 -14.81 -13.19
N CYS A 463 -2.49 -15.28 -12.07
CA CYS A 463 -3.11 -15.23 -10.74
C CYS A 463 -3.53 -13.81 -10.35
N THR A 464 -2.66 -12.83 -10.62
CA THR A 464 -2.89 -11.43 -10.28
C THR A 464 -4.10 -10.81 -10.99
N LYS A 465 -4.52 -11.34 -12.14
CA LYS A 465 -5.70 -10.83 -12.86
C LYS A 465 -7.00 -11.03 -12.10
N CYS A 466 -7.09 -12.10 -11.33
CA CYS A 466 -8.27 -12.41 -10.52
C CYS A 466 -8.08 -12.04 -9.05
N HIS A 467 -6.94 -12.42 -8.45
CA HIS A 467 -6.69 -12.28 -7.03
C HIS A 467 -6.14 -10.93 -6.62
N MET A 468 -5.52 -10.19 -7.55
CA MET A 468 -5.00 -8.85 -7.36
C MET A 468 -5.40 -7.93 -8.53
N PRO A 469 -6.70 -7.81 -8.85
CA PRO A 469 -7.13 -7.00 -9.99
C PRO A 469 -6.71 -5.54 -9.81
N LYS A 470 -6.37 -4.86 -10.91
CA LYS A 470 -6.05 -3.43 -10.88
C LYS A 470 -7.35 -2.63 -10.78
N VAL A 471 -7.76 -2.29 -9.58
CA VAL A 471 -9.02 -1.57 -9.30
C VAL A 471 -8.82 -0.19 -8.68
N ALA A 472 -7.59 0.15 -8.35
CA ALA A 472 -7.25 1.44 -7.76
C ALA A 472 -6.48 2.32 -8.76
N LYS A 473 -6.36 3.61 -8.43
CA LYS A 473 -5.85 4.66 -9.30
C LYS A 473 -4.62 5.35 -8.72
N SER A 474 -3.60 5.53 -9.56
CA SER A 474 -2.50 6.47 -9.32
C SER A 474 -2.36 7.45 -10.50
N ALA A 475 -1.61 7.11 -11.54
CA ALA A 475 -1.43 7.96 -12.71
C ALA A 475 -2.62 7.93 -13.66
N VAL A 476 -3.13 6.74 -13.93
CA VAL A 476 -4.33 6.48 -14.72
C VAL A 476 -5.28 5.57 -13.94
N ASP A 477 -6.50 5.47 -14.40
CA ASP A 477 -7.48 4.57 -13.79
C ASP A 477 -7.02 3.11 -13.95
N TYR A 478 -7.21 2.31 -12.90
CA TYR A 478 -6.87 0.87 -12.89
C TYR A 478 -5.39 0.56 -13.12
N ASP A 479 -4.50 1.34 -12.51
CA ASP A 479 -3.05 1.11 -12.57
C ASP A 479 -2.46 0.52 -11.28
N ILE A 480 -3.24 0.41 -10.21
CA ILE A 480 -2.82 -0.14 -8.91
C ILE A 480 -3.55 -1.44 -8.59
N HIS A 481 -2.79 -2.46 -8.23
CA HIS A 481 -3.31 -3.75 -7.79
C HIS A 481 -3.98 -3.67 -6.41
N SER A 482 -5.14 -4.30 -6.28
CA SER A 482 -5.71 -4.65 -4.97
C SER A 482 -4.83 -5.69 -4.27
N HIS A 483 -4.68 -5.55 -2.96
CA HIS A 483 -3.96 -6.51 -2.11
C HIS A 483 -4.91 -7.32 -1.22
N SER A 484 -6.18 -7.39 -1.58
CA SER A 484 -7.15 -8.21 -0.86
C SER A 484 -6.96 -9.71 -1.10
N PHE A 485 -6.28 -10.10 -2.17
CA PHE A 485 -6.06 -11.48 -2.61
C PHE A 485 -7.33 -12.29 -2.83
N GLU A 486 -8.47 -11.63 -2.79
CA GLU A 486 -9.78 -12.22 -3.10
C GLU A 486 -10.27 -11.75 -4.46
N PRO A 487 -10.70 -12.65 -5.35
CA PRO A 487 -11.34 -12.25 -6.59
C PRO A 487 -12.58 -11.42 -6.30
N ILE A 488 -12.70 -10.25 -6.95
CA ILE A 488 -13.89 -9.42 -6.85
C ILE A 488 -14.93 -9.95 -7.83
N PRO A 489 -16.00 -10.62 -7.37
CA PRO A 489 -16.97 -11.23 -8.26
C PRO A 489 -17.85 -10.18 -8.96
N PRO A 490 -18.42 -10.48 -10.14
CA PRO A 490 -19.30 -9.58 -10.88
C PRO A 490 -20.53 -9.10 -10.05
N GLN A 491 -20.99 -9.90 -9.10
CA GLN A 491 -22.08 -9.53 -8.21
C GLN A 491 -21.77 -8.25 -7.41
N LYS A 492 -20.52 -7.98 -7.06
CA LYS A 492 -20.12 -6.75 -6.34
C LYS A 492 -20.34 -5.49 -7.19
N THR A 493 -20.25 -5.59 -8.52
CA THR A 493 -20.63 -4.47 -9.41
C THR A 493 -22.12 -4.17 -9.31
N ILE A 494 -22.96 -5.19 -9.31
CA ILE A 494 -24.43 -5.04 -9.23
C ILE A 494 -24.85 -4.44 -7.89
N LEU A 495 -24.26 -4.90 -6.80
CA LEU A 495 -24.67 -4.52 -5.44
C LEU A 495 -24.05 -3.18 -4.98
N TYR A 496 -22.80 -2.92 -5.35
CA TYR A 496 -22.01 -1.84 -4.74
C TYR A 496 -21.32 -0.92 -5.77
N SER A 497 -21.63 -1.07 -7.06
CA SER A 497 -20.97 -0.31 -8.15
C SER A 497 -19.43 -0.43 -8.11
N MET A 498 -18.94 -1.59 -7.73
CA MET A 498 -17.53 -1.89 -7.55
C MET A 498 -16.97 -2.57 -8.80
N PRO A 499 -15.74 -2.22 -9.26
CA PRO A 499 -15.10 -2.95 -10.33
C PRO A 499 -14.93 -4.42 -9.97
N ASN A 500 -15.31 -5.33 -10.86
CA ASN A 500 -15.08 -6.75 -10.65
C ASN A 500 -13.83 -7.23 -11.41
N ALA A 501 -13.18 -8.28 -10.88
CA ALA A 501 -11.93 -8.80 -11.40
C ALA A 501 -12.03 -9.25 -12.87
N CYS A 502 -13.14 -9.86 -13.27
CA CYS A 502 -13.37 -10.33 -14.64
C CYS A 502 -13.39 -9.17 -15.65
N ALA A 503 -14.19 -8.14 -15.36
CA ALA A 503 -14.34 -7.01 -16.26
C ALA A 503 -13.08 -6.16 -16.32
N VAL A 504 -12.53 -5.74 -15.17
CA VAL A 504 -11.38 -4.82 -15.13
C VAL A 504 -10.10 -5.44 -15.70
N SER A 505 -9.92 -6.74 -15.53
CA SER A 505 -8.71 -7.41 -16.01
C SER A 505 -8.77 -7.73 -17.50
N CYS A 506 -9.95 -8.13 -18.03
CA CYS A 506 -10.08 -8.62 -19.38
C CYS A 506 -11.38 -8.21 -20.10
N HIS A 507 -12.55 -8.48 -19.53
CA HIS A 507 -13.79 -8.51 -20.27
C HIS A 507 -14.40 -7.13 -20.60
N ARG A 508 -13.95 -6.06 -19.98
CA ARG A 508 -14.34 -4.68 -20.30
C ARG A 508 -13.50 -4.07 -21.43
N LYS A 509 -12.32 -4.62 -21.70
CA LYS A 509 -11.38 -4.04 -22.68
C LYS A 509 -11.75 -4.36 -24.13
N THR A 510 -11.59 -3.38 -25.01
CA THR A 510 -11.61 -3.60 -26.45
C THR A 510 -10.51 -4.60 -26.83
N GLY A 511 -10.87 -5.69 -27.49
CA GLY A 511 -9.94 -6.77 -27.86
C GLY A 511 -10.27 -8.14 -27.27
N TYR A 512 -11.25 -8.21 -26.38
CA TYR A 512 -11.84 -9.46 -25.92
C TYR A 512 -13.25 -9.61 -26.52
N PRO A 513 -13.38 -10.13 -27.76
CA PRO A 513 -14.61 -10.04 -28.57
C PRO A 513 -15.81 -10.76 -27.98
N ASP A 514 -15.60 -11.77 -27.15
CA ASP A 514 -16.69 -12.59 -26.60
C ASP A 514 -17.55 -11.82 -25.57
N PHE A 515 -17.05 -10.70 -25.06
CA PHE A 515 -17.71 -9.88 -24.04
C PHE A 515 -17.69 -8.38 -24.37
N ASN A 516 -17.42 -8.04 -25.61
CA ASN A 516 -17.43 -6.65 -26.05
C ASN A 516 -18.88 -6.15 -26.16
N ILE A 517 -19.38 -5.52 -25.11
CA ILE A 517 -20.66 -4.81 -25.15
C ILE A 517 -20.41 -3.47 -25.84
N ALA A 518 -21.04 -3.28 -27.00
CA ALA A 518 -20.91 -2.06 -27.78
C ALA A 518 -21.29 -0.83 -26.93
N GLY A 519 -20.40 0.15 -26.85
CA GLY A 519 -20.60 1.40 -26.11
C GLY A 519 -20.02 1.43 -24.69
N MET A 520 -19.31 0.39 -24.24
CA MET A 520 -18.53 0.48 -23.02
C MET A 520 -17.38 1.45 -23.21
N ALA A 521 -17.37 2.51 -22.39
CA ALA A 521 -16.27 3.46 -22.37
C ALA A 521 -14.98 2.79 -21.88
N ALA A 522 -13.85 3.27 -22.37
CA ALA A 522 -12.57 2.86 -21.86
C ALA A 522 -12.46 3.22 -20.36
N ASP A 523 -11.87 2.34 -19.61
CA ASP A 523 -11.29 2.43 -18.27
C ASP A 523 -11.49 3.77 -17.52
N ASN A 524 -12.73 4.19 -17.24
CA ASN A 524 -13.01 5.29 -16.35
C ASN A 524 -13.55 4.76 -15.01
N ILE A 525 -12.85 5.06 -13.94
CA ILE A 525 -13.17 4.58 -12.60
C ILE A 525 -14.53 5.10 -12.07
N SER A 526 -15.04 6.21 -12.62
CA SER A 526 -16.34 6.76 -12.25
C SER A 526 -17.53 6.08 -12.93
N ASP A 527 -17.30 5.27 -13.97
CA ASP A 527 -18.36 4.79 -14.87
C ASP A 527 -18.89 3.39 -14.51
N TRP A 528 -18.46 2.80 -13.40
CA TRP A 528 -18.91 1.46 -12.97
C TRP A 528 -20.37 1.40 -12.51
N THR A 529 -21.05 2.52 -12.44
CA THR A 529 -22.48 2.61 -12.17
C THR A 529 -23.34 2.61 -13.44
N GLU A 530 -22.74 2.61 -14.62
CA GLU A 530 -23.46 2.66 -15.88
C GLU A 530 -24.23 1.36 -16.14
N ALA A 531 -25.34 1.49 -16.86
CA ALA A 531 -26.19 0.35 -17.22
C ALA A 531 -25.43 -0.73 -18.00
N THR A 532 -24.41 -0.34 -18.79
CA THR A 532 -23.53 -1.24 -19.54
C THR A 532 -22.67 -2.11 -18.63
N ASP A 533 -22.14 -1.56 -17.54
CA ASP A 533 -21.32 -2.31 -16.58
C ASP A 533 -22.19 -3.29 -15.77
N VAL A 534 -23.39 -2.90 -15.42
CA VAL A 534 -24.37 -3.79 -14.79
C VAL A 534 -24.76 -4.92 -15.73
N ALA A 535 -25.03 -4.63 -17.01
CA ALA A 535 -25.38 -5.64 -18.01
C ALA A 535 -24.21 -6.62 -18.25
N LEU A 536 -22.95 -6.12 -18.25
CA LEU A 536 -21.76 -6.98 -18.30
C LEU A 536 -21.65 -7.85 -17.05
N ALA A 537 -21.84 -7.27 -15.88
CA ALA A 537 -21.80 -8.01 -14.61
C ALA A 537 -22.87 -9.10 -14.56
N ASP A 538 -24.11 -8.81 -15.00
CA ASP A 538 -25.18 -9.81 -15.12
C ASP A 538 -24.81 -10.94 -16.09
N THR A 539 -24.20 -10.60 -17.22
CA THR A 539 -23.70 -11.58 -18.21
C THR A 539 -22.62 -12.45 -17.59
N LEU A 540 -21.63 -11.84 -16.94
CA LEU A 540 -20.54 -12.57 -16.27
C LEU A 540 -21.08 -13.45 -15.13
N MET A 541 -22.07 -12.99 -14.36
CA MET A 541 -22.73 -13.79 -13.34
C MET A 541 -23.48 -14.99 -13.92
N HIS A 542 -24.10 -14.83 -15.08
CA HIS A 542 -24.77 -15.95 -15.77
C HIS A 542 -23.78 -17.04 -16.17
N TYR A 543 -22.59 -16.67 -16.62
CA TYR A 543 -21.55 -17.63 -17.03
C TYR A 543 -20.71 -18.13 -15.85
N TYR A 544 -20.24 -17.27 -14.97
CA TYR A 544 -19.20 -17.52 -13.97
C TYR A 544 -19.68 -17.38 -12.52
N GLY A 545 -20.91 -16.93 -12.31
CA GLY A 545 -21.49 -16.83 -10.95
C GLY A 545 -21.74 -18.21 -10.33
N PRO A 546 -22.09 -18.26 -9.06
CA PRO A 546 -22.48 -19.50 -8.40
C PRO A 546 -23.58 -20.20 -9.21
N ASN A 547 -23.37 -21.41 -9.65
CA ASN A 547 -24.21 -22.17 -10.57
C ASN A 547 -24.22 -21.65 -12.03
N GLY A 548 -23.28 -20.82 -12.43
CA GLY A 548 -23.16 -20.36 -13.81
C GLY A 548 -22.88 -21.50 -14.79
N ILE A 549 -23.14 -21.22 -16.08
CA ILE A 549 -23.02 -22.23 -17.16
C ILE A 549 -21.62 -22.86 -17.21
N TRP A 550 -20.57 -22.08 -17.01
CA TRP A 550 -19.18 -22.55 -17.00
C TRP A 550 -18.93 -23.69 -15.99
N TRP A 551 -19.46 -23.55 -14.80
CA TRP A 551 -19.26 -24.54 -13.74
C TRP A 551 -20.02 -25.86 -13.99
N GLN A 552 -21.02 -25.81 -14.84
CA GLN A 552 -21.82 -26.99 -15.20
C GLN A 552 -21.14 -27.87 -16.27
N TYR A 553 -20.26 -27.30 -17.09
CA TYR A 553 -19.59 -28.03 -18.20
C TYR A 553 -18.18 -28.51 -17.88
N SER A 554 -17.54 -28.02 -16.82
CA SER A 554 -16.15 -28.37 -16.49
C SER A 554 -16.00 -29.71 -15.74
N VAL A 555 -17.08 -30.38 -15.41
CA VAL A 555 -17.06 -31.57 -14.52
C VAL A 555 -16.67 -32.87 -15.23
N THR A 556 -16.52 -32.88 -16.55
CA THR A 556 -16.31 -34.13 -17.29
C THR A 556 -14.87 -34.48 -17.63
N ALA A 557 -13.89 -33.63 -17.32
CA ALA A 557 -12.51 -33.89 -17.73
C ALA A 557 -11.51 -34.25 -16.63
N LEU A 558 -11.71 -33.93 -15.38
CA LEU A 558 -10.75 -34.28 -14.32
C LEU A 558 -11.43 -34.49 -12.97
N SER A 559 -11.97 -35.68 -12.75
CA SER A 559 -12.17 -36.20 -11.40
C SER A 559 -10.81 -36.59 -10.81
N VAL A 560 -10.04 -35.63 -10.29
CA VAL A 560 -8.94 -35.96 -9.38
C VAL A 560 -9.56 -36.08 -7.99
N ALA A 561 -9.41 -37.28 -7.44
CA ALA A 561 -9.86 -37.62 -6.11
C ALA A 561 -9.19 -36.72 -5.06
N GLY A 562 -9.94 -35.84 -4.43
CA GLY A 562 -9.45 -35.00 -3.35
C GLY A 562 -10.44 -33.89 -3.01
N GLU A 563 -11.44 -34.19 -2.18
CA GLU A 563 -12.51 -33.32 -1.69
C GLU A 563 -13.51 -32.83 -2.76
N GLY A 564 -14.27 -33.77 -3.31
CA GLY A 564 -15.51 -33.50 -4.05
C GLY A 564 -16.52 -32.67 -3.20
N MET A 565 -17.48 -32.01 -3.88
CA MET A 565 -18.61 -31.35 -3.20
C MET A 565 -19.07 -32.21 -2.03
N PRO A 566 -19.21 -31.65 -0.83
CA PRO A 566 -19.63 -32.41 0.33
C PRO A 566 -20.91 -33.18 0.01
N THR A 567 -20.88 -34.48 0.17
CA THR A 567 -22.07 -35.35 -0.04
C THR A 567 -22.96 -35.41 1.20
N GLN A 568 -22.47 -34.88 2.32
CA GLN A 568 -23.18 -34.91 3.60
C GLN A 568 -22.96 -33.60 4.37
N PHE A 569 -23.94 -33.21 5.15
CA PHE A 569 -23.77 -32.18 6.16
C PHE A 569 -22.77 -32.61 7.21
N GLN A 570 -21.84 -31.76 7.56
CA GLN A 570 -20.84 -32.02 8.58
C GLN A 570 -20.50 -30.75 9.34
N LEU A 571 -20.39 -30.83 10.65
CA LEU A 571 -19.82 -29.79 11.49
C LEU A 571 -18.49 -30.30 12.04
N SER A 572 -17.40 -29.61 11.70
CA SER A 572 -16.06 -29.96 12.17
C SER A 572 -15.78 -29.42 13.57
N GLN A 573 -14.76 -29.98 14.24
CA GLN A 573 -14.24 -29.41 15.48
C GLN A 573 -13.59 -28.05 15.13
N ASN A 574 -13.87 -27.05 15.95
CA ASN A 574 -13.23 -25.75 15.81
C ASN A 574 -11.72 -25.85 16.01
N TYR A 575 -10.97 -25.08 15.29
CA TYR A 575 -9.51 -25.04 15.40
C TYR A 575 -9.01 -23.58 15.40
N PRO A 576 -8.06 -23.25 16.30
CA PRO A 576 -7.58 -24.07 17.43
C PRO A 576 -8.66 -24.36 18.48
N ASN A 577 -8.48 -25.43 19.26
CA ASN A 577 -9.32 -25.75 20.44
C ASN A 577 -8.47 -26.52 21.48
N PRO A 578 -8.12 -25.94 22.64
CA PRO A 578 -8.52 -24.62 23.14
C PRO A 578 -8.05 -23.47 22.26
N PHE A 579 -8.69 -22.30 22.35
CA PHE A 579 -8.36 -21.13 21.55
C PHE A 579 -8.19 -19.84 22.36
N ASN A 580 -7.35 -18.93 21.85
CA ASN A 580 -7.09 -17.57 22.32
C ASN A 580 -6.45 -16.75 21.17
N PRO A 581 -6.97 -15.58 20.75
CA PRO A 581 -8.29 -15.07 21.08
C PRO A 581 -9.39 -15.56 20.14
N ALA A 582 -9.05 -16.22 19.03
CA ALA A 582 -9.99 -16.59 17.98
C ALA A 582 -9.92 -18.08 17.62
N THR A 583 -10.98 -18.57 17.01
CA THR A 583 -11.07 -19.92 16.45
C THR A 583 -11.90 -19.95 15.18
N SER A 584 -11.65 -20.91 14.32
CA SER A 584 -12.40 -21.16 13.09
C SER A 584 -13.33 -22.35 13.24
N ILE A 585 -14.57 -22.22 12.79
CA ILE A 585 -15.59 -23.26 12.77
C ILE A 585 -15.85 -23.65 11.32
N ARG A 586 -15.43 -24.86 10.93
CA ARG A 586 -15.64 -25.39 9.57
C ARG A 586 -16.86 -26.29 9.52
N PHE A 587 -17.66 -26.15 8.45
CA PHE A 587 -18.78 -27.05 8.19
C PHE A 587 -19.01 -27.27 6.69
N ASN A 588 -19.63 -28.40 6.36
CA ASN A 588 -19.91 -28.83 4.99
C ASN A 588 -21.40 -28.79 4.72
N ILE A 589 -21.79 -28.22 3.59
CA ILE A 589 -23.16 -28.10 3.09
C ILE A 589 -23.25 -28.83 1.74
N PRO A 590 -23.98 -29.94 1.63
CA PRO A 590 -24.08 -30.74 0.39
C PRO A 590 -25.02 -30.14 -0.66
N GLN A 591 -25.94 -29.28 -0.26
CA GLN A 591 -26.87 -28.56 -1.14
C GLN A 591 -27.21 -27.21 -0.52
N ALA A 592 -27.48 -26.19 -1.34
CA ALA A 592 -27.87 -24.87 -0.86
C ALA A 592 -29.02 -24.97 0.14
N THR A 593 -28.89 -24.33 1.30
CA THR A 593 -29.89 -24.36 2.39
C THR A 593 -29.70 -23.17 3.31
N HIS A 594 -30.72 -22.85 4.08
CA HIS A 594 -30.58 -21.87 5.15
C HIS A 594 -29.78 -22.46 6.31
N VAL A 595 -28.86 -21.66 6.84
CA VAL A 595 -27.94 -22.06 7.90
C VAL A 595 -28.04 -21.06 9.05
N THR A 596 -28.15 -21.61 10.27
CA THR A 596 -27.98 -20.85 11.51
C THR A 596 -26.79 -21.45 12.28
N LEU A 597 -25.85 -20.62 12.68
CA LEU A 597 -24.72 -21.00 13.52
C LEU A 597 -24.72 -20.17 14.80
N THR A 598 -24.94 -20.84 15.93
CA THR A 598 -25.12 -20.17 17.24
C THR A 598 -24.15 -20.70 18.27
N ILE A 599 -23.63 -19.80 19.11
CA ILE A 599 -22.78 -20.08 20.26
C ILE A 599 -23.62 -20.08 21.53
N PHE A 600 -23.39 -21.07 22.38
CA PHE A 600 -24.04 -21.23 23.68
C PHE A 600 -23.01 -21.38 24.80
N ASP A 601 -23.35 -20.95 25.99
CA ASP A 601 -22.60 -21.25 27.20
C ASP A 601 -22.91 -22.65 27.76
N ILE A 602 -22.25 -23.03 28.85
CA ILE A 602 -22.45 -24.35 29.50
C ILE A 602 -23.84 -24.57 30.06
N THR A 603 -24.61 -23.49 30.25
CA THR A 603 -26.01 -23.57 30.74
C THR A 603 -27.01 -23.68 29.59
N GLY A 604 -26.56 -23.62 28.36
CA GLY A 604 -27.39 -23.62 27.17
C GLY A 604 -27.96 -22.24 26.82
N GLN A 605 -27.51 -21.17 27.49
CA GLN A 605 -27.89 -19.82 27.14
C GLN A 605 -27.16 -19.39 25.86
N LYS A 606 -27.92 -18.77 24.94
CA LYS A 606 -27.38 -18.23 23.71
C LYS A 606 -26.44 -17.04 23.99
N VAL A 607 -25.19 -17.18 23.54
CA VAL A 607 -24.14 -16.17 23.69
C VAL A 607 -24.06 -15.28 22.47
N LYS A 608 -24.05 -15.87 21.27
CA LYS A 608 -23.94 -15.14 20.00
C LYS A 608 -24.49 -16.00 18.86
N THR A 609 -25.14 -15.38 17.90
CA THR A 609 -25.45 -15.97 16.59
C THR A 609 -24.40 -15.46 15.60
N LEU A 610 -23.72 -16.37 14.91
CA LEU A 610 -22.70 -16.07 13.92
C LEU A 610 -23.27 -16.03 12.50
N LEU A 611 -24.26 -16.90 12.21
CA LEU A 611 -25.06 -16.92 10.99
C LEU A 611 -26.51 -17.03 11.43
N ASP A 612 -27.40 -16.20 10.88
CA ASP A 612 -28.82 -16.15 11.26
C ASP A 612 -29.72 -16.43 10.06
N HIS A 613 -30.04 -17.71 9.84
CA HIS A 613 -30.90 -18.16 8.74
C HIS A 613 -30.44 -17.69 7.36
N GLU A 614 -29.12 -17.69 7.15
CA GLU A 614 -28.50 -17.26 5.90
C GLU A 614 -28.57 -18.39 4.85
N MET A 615 -28.87 -18.02 3.60
CA MET A 615 -28.82 -18.96 2.48
C MET A 615 -27.36 -19.24 2.10
N ILE A 616 -26.88 -20.43 2.43
CA ILE A 616 -25.51 -20.86 2.14
C ILE A 616 -25.52 -21.85 0.96
N PRO A 617 -24.75 -21.62 -0.09
CA PRO A 617 -24.62 -22.56 -1.20
C PRO A 617 -23.89 -23.87 -0.76
N ALA A 618 -24.04 -24.90 -1.58
CA ALA A 618 -23.29 -26.13 -1.39
C ALA A 618 -21.77 -25.88 -1.35
N GLY A 619 -21.04 -26.56 -0.48
CA GLY A 619 -19.61 -26.41 -0.31
C GLY A 619 -19.16 -26.49 1.14
N THR A 620 -17.87 -26.27 1.34
CA THR A 620 -17.28 -26.13 2.68
C THR A 620 -17.26 -24.64 3.07
N ARG A 621 -17.62 -24.35 4.32
CA ARG A 621 -17.57 -22.99 4.89
C ARG A 621 -16.76 -22.97 6.17
N VAL A 622 -16.09 -21.85 6.39
CA VAL A 622 -15.36 -21.55 7.61
C VAL A 622 -15.85 -20.23 8.17
N VAL A 623 -16.23 -20.22 9.43
CA VAL A 623 -16.69 -19.02 10.15
C VAL A 623 -15.76 -18.77 11.32
N LYS A 624 -15.14 -17.58 11.34
CA LYS A 624 -14.26 -17.15 12.43
C LYS A 624 -15.09 -16.68 13.63
N PHE A 625 -14.71 -17.11 14.81
CA PHE A 625 -15.29 -16.68 16.07
C PHE A 625 -14.21 -16.11 16.98
N GLN A 626 -14.32 -14.84 17.28
CA GLN A 626 -13.49 -14.15 18.26
C GLN A 626 -14.40 -13.58 19.35
N PRO A 627 -14.36 -14.12 20.57
CA PRO A 627 -15.21 -13.64 21.66
C PRO A 627 -14.71 -12.31 22.20
N TYR A 628 -15.62 -11.34 22.25
CA TYR A 628 -15.39 -10.08 22.92
C TYR A 628 -16.09 -10.12 24.30
N LYS A 629 -15.32 -9.93 25.38
CA LYS A 629 -15.84 -9.89 26.78
C LYS A 629 -16.39 -11.24 27.31
N LEU A 630 -16.07 -12.37 26.72
CA LEU A 630 -16.41 -13.66 27.31
C LEU A 630 -15.37 -14.08 28.38
N ALA A 631 -15.81 -14.88 29.33
CA ALA A 631 -14.91 -15.51 30.32
C ALA A 631 -14.21 -16.74 29.72
N SER A 632 -13.00 -17.05 30.20
CA SER A 632 -12.40 -18.35 29.91
C SER A 632 -13.32 -19.48 30.37
N GLY A 633 -13.51 -20.49 29.50
CA GLY A 633 -14.44 -21.57 29.85
C GLY A 633 -14.84 -22.41 28.64
N VAL A 634 -15.80 -23.30 28.89
CA VAL A 634 -16.37 -24.19 27.89
C VAL A 634 -17.62 -23.56 27.29
N TYR A 635 -17.68 -23.61 25.96
CA TYR A 635 -18.80 -23.15 25.16
C TYR A 635 -19.20 -24.24 24.16
N PHE A 636 -20.38 -24.12 23.60
CA PHE A 636 -20.86 -24.99 22.53
C PHE A 636 -21.24 -24.15 21.32
N TYR A 637 -21.01 -24.66 20.13
CA TYR A 637 -21.56 -24.10 18.91
C TYR A 637 -22.45 -25.11 18.22
N ARG A 638 -23.53 -24.62 17.63
CA ARG A 638 -24.56 -25.43 17.00
C ARG A 638 -24.85 -24.90 15.61
N LEU A 639 -24.75 -25.79 14.65
CA LEU A 639 -25.13 -25.59 13.26
C LEU A 639 -26.52 -26.18 13.06
N GLU A 640 -27.43 -25.39 12.54
CA GLU A 640 -28.79 -25.78 12.19
C GLU A 640 -29.08 -25.45 10.75
N THR A 641 -29.67 -26.37 10.02
CA THR A 641 -30.20 -26.18 8.66
C THR A 641 -31.60 -26.81 8.59
N ASP A 642 -32.27 -26.67 7.44
CA ASP A 642 -33.58 -27.28 7.24
C ASP A 642 -33.58 -28.82 7.43
N LYS A 643 -32.42 -29.47 7.28
CA LYS A 643 -32.26 -30.93 7.27
C LYS A 643 -31.20 -31.48 8.20
N PHE A 644 -30.47 -30.62 8.92
CA PHE A 644 -29.35 -31.07 9.73
C PHE A 644 -29.14 -30.18 10.95
N VAL A 645 -28.87 -30.83 12.08
CA VAL A 645 -28.49 -30.16 13.33
C VAL A 645 -27.30 -30.87 13.92
N SER A 646 -26.27 -30.12 14.28
CA SER A 646 -25.08 -30.67 14.97
C SER A 646 -24.51 -29.65 15.94
N SER A 647 -23.95 -30.14 17.05
CA SER A 647 -23.32 -29.31 18.07
C SER A 647 -21.93 -29.85 18.43
N LYS A 648 -21.01 -28.95 18.73
CA LYS A 648 -19.67 -29.28 19.18
C LYS A 648 -19.26 -28.40 20.36
N LYS A 649 -18.33 -28.92 21.15
CA LYS A 649 -17.75 -28.23 22.31
C LYS A 649 -16.49 -27.48 21.89
N MET A 650 -16.30 -26.27 22.42
CA MET A 650 -15.05 -25.50 22.30
C MET A 650 -14.61 -24.97 23.66
N THR A 651 -13.32 -24.73 23.83
CA THR A 651 -12.74 -24.20 25.07
C THR A 651 -12.02 -22.89 24.76
N PHE A 652 -12.48 -21.81 25.38
CA PHE A 652 -11.84 -20.48 25.29
C PHE A 652 -10.92 -20.26 26.48
N LEU A 653 -9.70 -19.82 26.21
CA LEU A 653 -8.70 -19.42 27.21
C LEU A 653 -8.33 -17.95 26.98
N LYS A 654 -8.33 -17.16 28.05
CA LYS A 654 -7.81 -15.78 28.01
C LYS A 654 -6.31 -15.79 28.28
#